data_1d71db4fc68df676d529dda89716a8f2
#
_entry.id   1d71db4fc68df676d529dda89716a8f2
#
_cell.length_a   1.000
_cell.length_b   1.000
_cell.length_c   1.000
_cell.angle_alpha   90.00
_cell.angle_beta   90.00
_cell.angle_gamma   90.00
#
_symmetry.space_group_name_H-M   'P 1'
#
loop_
_entity.id
_entity.type
_entity.pdbx_description
1 polymer ?
#
loop_
_entity_poly.entity_id
_entity_poly.type
_entity_poly.pdbx_seq_one_letter_code
_entity_poly.pdbx_strand_id
1 'polypeptide(L)'
;MNIVGVDIGGTFTDLVGVIDGEVVTSKTSTVPADPTAGVAESLRLAHCDPRRLAEVLHGSTIAINTVLERKGAQTALLTTRGFRDVYGIGRSNRIEAFNLFFHRPKPLTRREMTFEVDERLNAAGEVIRPLDEQQVEAIARRLPERGVEAVAVCFLHSYANPAHEQLAGEVLRRINPDTFVTLSHEILREFREYERTSTTVLNAYVGPRVRDYLGTLETYLRRENFGGKVHMMRSNGGVMSIRKAQEEPVSMMESGPVAGMIGAGRLASHLRIARCIGFDMGGTTAKASLITDGMPAVEEGYVIGTAASGQPMQLPVVDIVEVGAGGGSIAWVDHTGGLHVGPKSAGADPGPACYGKGSSDPVVTDADLVLGRINPERFLNGGMKLDVAAARNAVHEKIAKPLGLSIEEAALGIATIADSAMSLAVRAVSVNKGVDPRETTMIAFGGAGPLHAVNIARQIFIPRVVVPKVPGTFSALGMLMASWRQDFVRTFIGRIGSLDAAAAERVLAELADEGRTQLKRDGVSEQGADFRFFADLRYIGQEHTLPIRIADAGMLTGDASVLRELFHVEHDKRYGQAALDEQLEIVNLRLVLTSARADTIAEEWMAQKWWPTEPAAEASRKVIFADAAAPVESRVLWRPAMKPGDVVVGPAVIEEPNSTILIHPGDRVTMTPTGHLVIDLTFED
;
A
#
# COMPACT_ATOMS: atom_id res chain seq x y z
N MET A 1 14.39 2.43 -23.97
CA MET A 1 14.72 3.18 -22.72
C MET A 1 14.89 2.17 -21.62
N ASN A 2 15.91 2.29 -20.77
CA ASN A 2 16.17 1.32 -19.70
C ASN A 2 15.62 1.88 -18.39
N ILE A 3 14.72 1.14 -17.76
CA ILE A 3 14.03 1.54 -16.52
C ILE A 3 14.03 0.38 -15.54
N VAL A 4 14.07 0.68 -14.25
CA VAL A 4 13.95 -0.33 -13.21
C VAL A 4 12.97 0.11 -12.12
N GLY A 5 12.20 -0.85 -11.60
CA GLY A 5 11.40 -0.73 -10.40
C GLY A 5 12.04 -1.55 -9.28
N VAL A 6 12.23 -0.94 -8.11
CA VAL A 6 12.81 -1.61 -6.94
C VAL A 6 11.87 -1.47 -5.77
N ASP A 7 11.39 -2.60 -5.25
CA ASP A 7 10.52 -2.66 -4.06
C ASP A 7 11.28 -3.22 -2.86
N ILE A 8 11.42 -2.42 -1.81
CA ILE A 8 12.00 -2.87 -0.55
C ILE A 8 10.88 -3.26 0.40
N GLY A 9 10.63 -4.55 0.48
CA GLY A 9 9.73 -5.13 1.49
C GLY A 9 10.46 -5.44 2.82
N GLY A 10 9.70 -5.91 3.80
CA GLY A 10 10.24 -6.27 5.11
C GLY A 10 11.21 -7.48 5.09
N THR A 11 11.10 -8.38 4.10
CA THR A 11 11.88 -9.62 4.01
C THR A 11 12.80 -9.63 2.79
N PHE A 12 12.31 -9.19 1.64
CA PHE A 12 13.03 -9.22 0.36
C PHE A 12 13.01 -7.84 -0.30
N THR A 13 14.05 -7.58 -1.07
CA THR A 13 14.14 -6.49 -2.03
C THR A 13 13.98 -7.09 -3.42
N ASP A 14 12.94 -6.66 -4.13
CA ASP A 14 12.56 -7.12 -5.45
C ASP A 14 12.90 -6.08 -6.51
N LEU A 15 13.48 -6.50 -7.63
CA LEU A 15 13.73 -5.64 -8.78
C LEU A 15 13.11 -6.23 -10.03
N VAL A 16 12.45 -5.37 -10.79
CA VAL A 16 12.06 -5.63 -12.18
C VAL A 16 12.59 -4.48 -13.05
N GLY A 17 13.28 -4.81 -14.11
CA GLY A 17 13.76 -3.83 -15.07
C GLY A 17 13.34 -4.18 -16.49
N VAL A 18 13.20 -3.17 -17.35
CA VAL A 18 13.16 -3.32 -18.80
C VAL A 18 14.45 -2.74 -19.34
N ILE A 19 15.33 -3.61 -19.81
CA ILE A 19 16.67 -3.30 -20.27
C ILE A 19 16.79 -3.75 -21.73
N ASP A 20 17.00 -2.81 -22.63
CA ASP A 20 17.11 -3.07 -24.08
C ASP A 20 15.89 -3.83 -24.65
N GLY A 21 14.70 -3.62 -24.05
CA GLY A 21 13.44 -4.27 -24.44
C GLY A 21 13.19 -5.63 -23.77
N GLU A 22 14.15 -6.15 -23.00
CA GLU A 22 14.03 -7.40 -22.26
C GLU A 22 13.72 -7.13 -20.78
N VAL A 23 12.87 -7.96 -20.19
CA VAL A 23 12.58 -7.88 -18.75
C VAL A 23 13.60 -8.69 -17.97
N VAL A 24 14.24 -8.02 -17.02
CA VAL A 24 15.15 -8.62 -16.05
C VAL A 24 14.53 -8.57 -14.66
N THR A 25 14.76 -9.59 -13.87
CA THR A 25 14.25 -9.63 -12.49
C THR A 25 15.37 -10.06 -11.54
N SER A 26 15.33 -9.55 -10.33
CA SER A 26 16.15 -10.08 -9.23
C SER A 26 15.39 -10.01 -7.92
N LYS A 27 15.78 -10.87 -6.99
CA LYS A 27 15.25 -10.92 -5.63
C LYS A 27 16.39 -11.16 -4.66
N THR A 28 16.52 -10.31 -3.64
CA THR A 28 17.55 -10.45 -2.61
C THR A 28 16.94 -10.21 -1.23
N SER A 29 17.62 -10.67 -0.17
CA SER A 29 17.17 -10.39 1.19
C SER A 29 17.30 -8.90 1.51
N THR A 30 16.30 -8.32 2.15
CA THR A 30 16.36 -6.95 2.65
C THR A 30 17.40 -6.85 3.77
N VAL A 31 18.17 -5.77 3.76
CA VAL A 31 19.11 -5.40 4.82
C VAL A 31 18.52 -4.22 5.59
N PRO A 32 17.80 -4.44 6.71
CA PRO A 32 17.07 -3.36 7.41
C PRO A 32 17.98 -2.22 7.92
N ALA A 33 19.24 -2.54 8.24
CA ALA A 33 20.22 -1.55 8.70
C ALA A 33 20.78 -0.67 7.57
N ASP A 34 20.79 -1.17 6.34
CA ASP A 34 21.23 -0.47 5.13
C ASP A 34 20.35 -0.86 3.92
N PRO A 35 19.18 -0.25 3.76
CA PRO A 35 18.30 -0.55 2.63
C PRO A 35 18.93 -0.27 1.27
N THR A 36 19.90 0.68 1.19
CA THR A 36 20.62 0.98 -0.06
C THR A 36 21.47 -0.20 -0.54
N ALA A 37 22.02 -1.00 0.39
CA ALA A 37 22.73 -2.22 0.04
C ALA A 37 21.83 -3.24 -0.69
N GLY A 38 20.55 -3.35 -0.30
CA GLY A 38 19.57 -4.19 -0.99
C GLY A 38 19.32 -3.71 -2.44
N VAL A 39 19.21 -2.41 -2.65
CA VAL A 39 19.09 -1.82 -4.00
C VAL A 39 20.34 -2.12 -4.84
N ALA A 40 21.52 -1.87 -4.29
CA ALA A 40 22.79 -2.12 -4.97
C ALA A 40 22.94 -3.60 -5.39
N GLU A 41 22.65 -4.52 -4.48
CA GLU A 41 22.73 -5.95 -4.75
C GLU A 41 21.67 -6.41 -5.76
N SER A 42 20.44 -5.87 -5.71
CA SER A 42 19.40 -6.20 -6.68
C SER A 42 19.77 -5.74 -8.10
N LEU A 43 20.36 -4.55 -8.26
CA LEU A 43 20.89 -4.05 -9.53
C LEU A 43 22.04 -4.95 -10.06
N ARG A 44 22.96 -5.35 -9.19
CA ARG A 44 24.08 -6.24 -9.52
C ARG A 44 23.59 -7.62 -10.00
N LEU A 45 22.65 -8.23 -9.27
CA LEU A 45 22.07 -9.55 -9.62
C LEU A 45 21.28 -9.51 -10.93
N ALA A 46 20.60 -8.40 -11.22
CA ALA A 46 19.89 -8.18 -12.47
C ALA A 46 20.81 -7.75 -13.63
N HIS A 47 22.12 -7.65 -13.41
CA HIS A 47 23.10 -7.14 -14.39
C HIS A 47 22.73 -5.76 -14.96
N CYS A 48 22.07 -4.93 -14.15
CA CYS A 48 21.69 -3.57 -14.53
C CYS A 48 22.84 -2.59 -14.28
N ASP A 49 23.35 -1.98 -15.33
CA ASP A 49 24.34 -0.90 -15.22
C ASP A 49 23.63 0.44 -14.95
N PRO A 50 23.83 1.07 -13.78
CA PRO A 50 23.18 2.35 -13.44
C PRO A 50 23.42 3.45 -14.47
N ARG A 51 24.56 3.48 -15.16
CA ARG A 51 24.91 4.48 -16.18
C ARG A 51 23.98 4.44 -17.40
N ARG A 52 23.35 3.28 -17.66
CA ARG A 52 22.46 3.06 -18.79
C ARG A 52 20.98 3.24 -18.44
N LEU A 53 20.66 3.41 -17.15
CA LEU A 53 19.29 3.59 -16.69
C LEU A 53 18.85 5.04 -16.92
N ALA A 54 17.69 5.20 -17.52
CA ALA A 54 17.03 6.50 -17.66
C ALA A 54 16.17 6.82 -16.41
N GLU A 55 15.67 5.78 -15.74
CA GLU A 55 14.77 5.97 -14.62
C GLU A 55 14.85 4.82 -13.61
N VAL A 56 14.76 5.17 -12.33
CA VAL A 56 14.61 4.26 -11.19
C VAL A 56 13.32 4.63 -10.47
N LEU A 57 12.38 3.68 -10.39
CA LEU A 57 11.17 3.79 -9.57
C LEU A 57 11.38 2.99 -8.30
N HIS A 58 11.01 3.58 -7.17
CA HIS A 58 11.32 2.99 -5.90
C HIS A 58 10.15 3.02 -4.93
N GLY A 59 9.85 1.86 -4.34
CA GLY A 59 8.94 1.67 -3.23
C GLY A 59 9.71 1.21 -2.00
N SER A 60 9.27 1.64 -0.81
CA SER A 60 9.94 1.28 0.43
C SER A 60 8.98 1.31 1.61
N THR A 61 9.10 0.35 2.49
CA THR A 61 8.34 0.28 3.75
C THR A 61 8.97 1.06 4.90
N ILE A 62 10.03 1.86 4.64
CA ILE A 62 10.76 2.58 5.71
C ILE A 62 9.86 3.54 6.50
N ALA A 63 8.96 4.27 5.81
CA ALA A 63 8.09 5.25 6.45
C ALA A 63 7.08 4.56 7.39
N ILE A 64 6.36 3.56 6.91
CA ILE A 64 5.37 2.84 7.73
C ILE A 64 6.03 2.07 8.87
N ASN A 65 7.16 1.38 8.64
CA ASN A 65 7.88 0.65 9.68
C ASN A 65 8.40 1.59 10.77
N THR A 66 8.86 2.80 10.41
CA THR A 66 9.26 3.83 11.38
C THR A 66 8.13 4.18 12.35
N VAL A 67 6.88 4.26 11.85
CA VAL A 67 5.71 4.54 12.70
C VAL A 67 5.33 3.32 13.54
N LEU A 68 5.21 2.13 12.94
CA LEU A 68 4.78 0.90 13.62
C LEU A 68 5.76 0.47 14.72
N GLU A 69 7.07 0.58 14.46
CA GLU A 69 8.13 0.27 15.43
C GLU A 69 8.41 1.41 16.42
N ARG A 70 7.75 2.55 16.25
CA ARG A 70 7.96 3.77 17.05
C ARG A 70 9.41 4.22 17.13
N LYS A 71 10.13 4.16 16.02
CA LYS A 71 11.54 4.52 15.88
C LYS A 71 11.78 5.83 15.11
N GLY A 72 10.78 6.73 15.05
CA GLY A 72 10.90 8.02 14.37
C GLY A 72 11.65 9.07 15.20
N ALA A 73 11.75 10.25 14.62
CA ALA A 73 12.46 11.39 15.19
C ALA A 73 11.80 11.92 16.48
N GLN A 74 12.60 12.45 17.39
CA GLN A 74 12.09 13.24 18.51
C GLN A 74 11.41 14.49 17.96
N THR A 75 10.08 14.48 17.99
CA THR A 75 9.25 15.50 17.32
C THR A 75 8.63 16.46 18.33
N ALA A 76 8.73 17.77 18.04
CA ALA A 76 7.95 18.81 18.72
C ALA A 76 6.72 19.22 17.87
N LEU A 77 5.65 19.63 18.53
CA LEU A 77 4.45 20.19 17.91
C LEU A 77 4.25 21.65 18.36
N LEU A 78 4.13 22.59 17.42
CA LEU A 78 3.69 23.93 17.67
C LEU A 78 2.22 24.05 17.25
N THR A 79 1.38 24.59 18.14
CA THR A 79 -0.06 24.74 17.91
C THR A 79 -0.57 26.06 18.49
N THR A 80 -1.74 26.49 18.03
CA THR A 80 -2.43 27.67 18.55
C THR A 80 -2.68 27.56 20.05
N ARG A 81 -2.51 28.62 20.81
CA ARG A 81 -2.83 28.68 22.24
C ARG A 81 -4.26 28.24 22.53
N GLY A 82 -4.43 27.33 23.51
CA GLY A 82 -5.70 26.69 23.88
C GLY A 82 -5.98 25.38 23.15
N PHE A 83 -5.10 24.92 22.22
CA PHE A 83 -5.27 23.71 21.41
C PHE A 83 -4.21 22.65 21.66
N ARG A 84 -3.43 22.78 22.73
CA ARG A 84 -2.34 21.87 23.10
C ARG A 84 -2.77 20.41 23.18
N ASP A 85 -3.96 20.15 23.67
CA ASP A 85 -4.42 18.81 24.00
C ASP A 85 -5.21 18.12 22.88
N VAL A 86 -5.48 18.81 21.75
CA VAL A 86 -6.23 18.28 20.61
C VAL A 86 -5.62 16.98 20.11
N TYR A 87 -4.30 16.93 19.91
CA TYR A 87 -3.64 15.73 19.41
C TYR A 87 -3.68 14.56 20.42
N GLY A 88 -3.60 14.83 21.72
CA GLY A 88 -3.69 13.81 22.77
C GLY A 88 -5.12 13.33 23.02
N ILE A 89 -6.12 14.22 22.90
CA ILE A 89 -7.54 13.89 23.10
C ILE A 89 -8.10 13.16 21.86
N GLY A 90 -7.73 13.58 20.67
CA GLY A 90 -8.26 13.06 19.41
C GLY A 90 -9.76 13.24 19.28
N ARG A 91 -10.43 12.31 18.58
CA ARG A 91 -11.89 12.24 18.51
C ARG A 91 -12.46 11.64 19.80
N SER A 92 -13.64 12.07 20.22
CA SER A 92 -14.28 11.58 21.44
C SER A 92 -14.94 10.20 21.28
N ASN A 93 -14.98 9.65 20.06
CA ASN A 93 -15.53 8.34 19.76
C ASN A 93 -14.69 7.20 20.40
N ARG A 94 -15.34 6.10 20.72
CA ARG A 94 -14.73 4.82 21.06
C ARG A 94 -14.96 3.84 19.93
N ILE A 95 -13.91 3.38 19.28
CA ILE A 95 -14.00 2.38 18.20
C ILE A 95 -14.49 1.04 18.76
N GLU A 96 -13.99 0.67 19.94
CA GLU A 96 -14.44 -0.51 20.71
C GLU A 96 -15.35 -0.06 21.86
N ALA A 97 -16.60 0.23 21.57
CA ALA A 97 -17.55 0.86 22.50
C ALA A 97 -17.73 0.08 23.82
N PHE A 98 -17.66 -1.25 23.78
CA PHE A 98 -17.86 -2.14 24.93
C PHE A 98 -16.56 -2.62 25.59
N ASN A 99 -15.39 -2.24 25.05
CA ASN A 99 -14.11 -2.58 25.66
C ASN A 99 -13.80 -1.63 26.83
N LEU A 100 -13.92 -2.14 28.05
CA LEU A 100 -13.61 -1.37 29.27
C LEU A 100 -12.12 -1.02 29.39
N PHE A 101 -11.26 -1.78 28.74
CA PHE A 101 -9.81 -1.58 28.70
C PHE A 101 -9.34 -0.84 27.45
N PHE A 102 -10.28 -0.22 26.71
CA PHE A 102 -9.92 0.57 25.54
C PHE A 102 -9.00 1.73 25.92
N HIS A 103 -7.85 1.77 25.27
CA HIS A 103 -6.90 2.87 25.37
C HIS A 103 -6.78 3.57 24.01
N ARG A 104 -6.76 4.88 24.04
CA ARG A 104 -6.48 5.66 22.82
C ARG A 104 -5.08 5.39 22.30
N PRO A 105 -4.84 5.54 20.99
CA PRO A 105 -3.50 5.47 20.42
C PRO A 105 -2.57 6.44 21.13
N LYS A 106 -1.39 5.96 21.54
CA LYS A 106 -0.38 6.85 22.12
C LYS A 106 0.09 7.83 21.06
N PRO A 107 0.02 9.15 21.28
CA PRO A 107 0.55 10.14 20.36
C PRO A 107 2.02 9.87 20.02
N LEU A 108 2.45 10.26 18.82
CA LEU A 108 3.87 10.19 18.42
C LEU A 108 4.67 11.32 19.06
N THR A 109 4.04 12.46 19.31
CA THR A 109 4.62 13.57 20.06
C THR A 109 4.00 13.62 21.45
N ARG A 110 4.86 13.65 22.49
CA ARG A 110 4.42 13.72 23.88
C ARG A 110 3.90 15.11 24.24
N ARG A 111 2.98 15.19 25.21
CA ARG A 111 2.36 16.45 25.64
C ARG A 111 3.39 17.54 26.06
N GLU A 112 4.50 17.15 26.70
CA GLU A 112 5.57 18.08 27.08
C GLU A 112 6.38 18.62 25.90
N MET A 113 6.23 18.00 24.72
CA MET A 113 6.82 18.45 23.45
C MET A 113 5.82 19.21 22.58
N THR A 114 4.62 19.49 23.09
CA THR A 114 3.62 20.32 22.42
C THR A 114 3.67 21.72 23.00
N PHE A 115 4.00 22.69 22.17
CA PHE A 115 4.18 24.11 22.52
C PHE A 115 3.01 24.94 21.95
N GLU A 116 2.45 25.79 22.78
CA GLU A 116 1.42 26.72 22.38
C GLU A 116 2.05 28.04 21.94
N VAL A 117 1.52 28.60 20.85
CA VAL A 117 1.95 29.89 20.30
C VAL A 117 0.78 30.85 20.32
N ASP A 118 1.04 32.07 20.73
CA ASP A 118 0.06 33.17 20.67
C ASP A 118 -0.11 33.62 19.23
N GLU A 119 -1.17 33.16 18.66
CA GLU A 119 -1.67 33.51 17.32
C GLU A 119 -3.16 33.16 17.24
N ARG A 120 -3.91 33.75 16.32
CA ARG A 120 -5.29 33.31 16.03
C ARG A 120 -5.75 33.75 14.67
N LEU A 121 -6.27 32.80 13.88
CA LEU A 121 -7.07 33.03 12.69
C LEU A 121 -8.52 32.61 12.95
N ASN A 122 -9.48 33.21 12.24
CA ASN A 122 -10.85 32.68 12.17
C ASN A 122 -11.02 31.74 10.96
N ALA A 123 -12.20 31.12 10.82
CA ALA A 123 -12.48 30.17 9.74
C ALA A 123 -12.48 30.82 8.34
N ALA A 124 -12.62 32.12 8.23
CA ALA A 124 -12.49 32.88 6.98
C ALA A 124 -11.03 33.21 6.62
N GLY A 125 -10.07 32.86 7.49
CA GLY A 125 -8.65 33.16 7.31
C GLY A 125 -8.25 34.57 7.75
N GLU A 126 -9.14 35.31 8.41
CA GLU A 126 -8.82 36.67 8.92
C GLU A 126 -8.00 36.57 10.20
N VAL A 127 -7.03 37.47 10.34
CA VAL A 127 -6.15 37.54 11.51
C VAL A 127 -6.88 38.17 12.68
N ILE A 128 -7.21 37.36 13.71
CA ILE A 128 -7.77 37.83 14.98
C ILE A 128 -6.67 38.27 15.95
N ARG A 129 -5.55 37.52 15.95
CA ARG A 129 -4.35 37.82 16.71
C ARG A 129 -3.13 37.51 15.85
N PRO A 130 -2.22 38.48 15.62
CA PRO A 130 -0.96 38.24 14.92
C PRO A 130 -0.10 37.17 15.62
N LEU A 131 0.74 36.50 14.86
CA LEU A 131 1.72 35.55 15.41
C LEU A 131 2.74 36.28 16.29
N ASP A 132 2.99 35.75 17.49
CA ASP A 132 4.09 36.17 18.33
C ASP A 132 5.40 35.49 17.90
N GLU A 133 6.15 36.15 17.02
CA GLU A 133 7.43 35.64 16.50
C GLU A 133 8.48 35.47 17.59
N GLN A 134 8.51 36.35 18.61
CA GLN A 134 9.48 36.22 19.70
C GLN A 134 9.23 34.96 20.51
N GLN A 135 7.98 34.56 20.69
CA GLN A 135 7.62 33.30 21.33
C GLN A 135 8.08 32.12 20.50
N VAL A 136 7.91 32.14 19.17
CA VAL A 136 8.42 31.09 18.27
C VAL A 136 9.94 31.01 18.36
N GLU A 137 10.65 32.14 18.35
CA GLU A 137 12.11 32.17 18.55
C GLU A 137 12.54 31.57 19.90
N ALA A 138 11.86 31.94 21.00
CA ALA A 138 12.14 31.42 22.32
C ALA A 138 11.93 29.90 22.39
N ILE A 139 10.89 29.36 21.74
CA ILE A 139 10.66 27.93 21.61
C ILE A 139 11.80 27.29 20.79
N ALA A 140 12.09 27.83 19.59
CA ALA A 140 13.10 27.30 18.69
C ALA A 140 14.47 27.13 19.35
N ARG A 141 14.93 28.12 20.15
CA ARG A 141 16.21 28.07 20.88
C ARG A 141 16.29 26.95 21.92
N ARG A 142 15.15 26.47 22.43
CA ARG A 142 15.07 25.40 23.45
C ARG A 142 14.97 23.99 22.88
N LEU A 143 14.64 23.86 21.57
CA LEU A 143 14.43 22.54 20.93
C LEU A 143 15.70 21.68 20.93
N PRO A 144 16.91 22.19 20.59
CA PRO A 144 18.12 21.39 20.58
C PRO A 144 18.47 20.77 21.93
N GLU A 145 18.27 21.54 23.03
CA GLU A 145 18.51 21.06 24.41
C GLU A 145 17.61 19.87 24.80
N ARG A 146 16.49 19.72 24.07
CA ARG A 146 15.54 18.62 24.26
C ARG A 146 15.73 17.49 23.26
N GLY A 147 16.78 17.52 22.45
CA GLY A 147 17.07 16.52 21.44
C GLY A 147 16.02 16.47 20.32
N VAL A 148 15.34 17.60 20.02
CA VAL A 148 14.32 17.64 18.96
C VAL A 148 14.99 17.64 17.59
N GLU A 149 14.62 16.67 16.76
CA GLU A 149 15.12 16.46 15.40
C GLU A 149 14.11 16.97 14.36
N ALA A 150 12.81 17.02 14.73
CA ALA A 150 11.75 17.43 13.82
C ALA A 150 10.70 18.30 14.53
N VAL A 151 10.11 19.24 13.78
CA VAL A 151 9.02 20.11 14.26
C VAL A 151 7.84 20.05 13.32
N ALA A 152 6.66 19.75 13.88
CA ALA A 152 5.37 19.90 13.22
C ALA A 152 4.76 21.24 13.65
N VAL A 153 4.31 22.06 12.71
CA VAL A 153 3.55 23.29 12.97
C VAL A 153 2.13 23.09 12.44
N CYS A 154 1.14 23.18 13.32
CA CYS A 154 -0.26 23.05 12.96
C CYS A 154 -1.09 24.08 13.73
N PHE A 155 -1.33 25.23 13.10
CA PHE A 155 -2.15 26.29 13.66
C PHE A 155 -3.61 26.19 13.19
N LEU A 156 -4.51 26.74 14.01
CA LEU A 156 -5.93 26.78 13.67
C LEU A 156 -6.16 27.59 12.40
N HIS A 157 -7.00 27.02 11.52
CA HIS A 157 -7.40 27.66 10.24
C HIS A 157 -6.26 28.00 9.26
N SER A 158 -5.05 27.43 9.44
CA SER A 158 -3.95 27.62 8.48
C SER A 158 -4.24 27.02 7.09
N TYR A 159 -5.21 26.13 6.98
CA TYR A 159 -5.74 25.67 5.70
C TYR A 159 -6.38 26.80 4.87
N ALA A 160 -6.99 27.79 5.52
CA ALA A 160 -7.59 28.96 4.90
C ALA A 160 -6.55 30.07 4.66
N ASN A 161 -5.67 30.32 5.64
CA ASN A 161 -4.62 31.34 5.53
C ASN A 161 -3.30 30.80 6.13
N PRO A 162 -2.28 30.48 5.31
CA PRO A 162 -1.04 29.86 5.77
C PRO A 162 -0.02 30.85 6.38
N ALA A 163 -0.28 32.17 6.38
CA ALA A 163 0.71 33.19 6.70
C ALA A 163 1.42 32.99 8.06
N HIS A 164 0.68 32.61 9.11
CA HIS A 164 1.26 32.38 10.43
C HIS A 164 2.17 31.14 10.47
N GLU A 165 1.79 30.07 9.78
CA GLU A 165 2.65 28.88 9.68
C GLU A 165 3.90 29.15 8.84
N GLN A 166 3.78 29.90 7.74
CA GLN A 166 4.92 30.30 6.91
C GLN A 166 5.94 31.08 7.72
N LEU A 167 5.47 32.11 8.44
CA LEU A 167 6.33 32.92 9.31
C LEU A 167 6.98 32.10 10.43
N ALA A 168 6.23 31.22 11.09
CA ALA A 168 6.77 30.31 12.10
C ALA A 168 7.82 29.36 11.50
N GLY A 169 7.57 28.84 10.29
CA GLY A 169 8.51 28.00 9.57
C GLY A 169 9.81 28.72 9.20
N GLU A 170 9.74 29.99 8.76
CA GLU A 170 10.90 30.83 8.48
C GLU A 170 11.77 31.03 9.74
N VAL A 171 11.12 31.34 10.87
CA VAL A 171 11.82 31.50 12.17
C VAL A 171 12.49 30.20 12.60
N LEU A 172 11.79 29.07 12.53
CA LEU A 172 12.32 27.75 12.90
C LEU A 172 13.52 27.37 12.02
N ARG A 173 13.41 27.48 10.70
CA ARG A 173 14.50 27.14 9.75
C ARG A 173 15.71 28.08 9.90
N ARG A 174 15.50 29.33 10.25
CA ARG A 174 16.57 30.30 10.50
C ARG A 174 17.38 29.97 11.76
N ILE A 175 16.71 29.53 12.83
CA ILE A 175 17.34 29.28 14.12
C ILE A 175 17.92 27.87 14.21
N ASN A 176 17.22 26.88 13.65
CA ASN A 176 17.58 25.46 13.66
C ASN A 176 17.59 24.91 12.22
N PRO A 177 18.59 25.22 11.40
CA PRO A 177 18.62 24.87 9.97
C PRO A 177 18.65 23.35 9.72
N ASP A 178 19.15 22.57 10.67
CA ASP A 178 19.24 21.11 10.55
C ASP A 178 17.94 20.39 10.97
N THR A 179 17.01 21.10 11.61
CA THR A 179 15.75 20.54 12.07
C THR A 179 14.79 20.31 10.89
N PHE A 180 14.14 19.16 10.84
CA PHE A 180 13.11 18.87 9.86
C PHE A 180 11.80 19.59 10.23
N VAL A 181 11.42 20.62 9.47
CA VAL A 181 10.22 21.44 9.75
C VAL A 181 9.12 21.08 8.76
N THR A 182 7.97 20.67 9.29
CA THR A 182 6.73 20.40 8.55
C THR A 182 5.67 21.44 8.91
N LEU A 183 5.10 22.11 7.92
CA LEU A 183 3.98 23.03 8.07
C LEU A 183 2.70 22.36 7.59
N SER A 184 1.63 22.42 8.37
CA SER A 184 0.41 21.65 8.08
C SER A 184 -0.22 22.01 6.73
N HIS A 185 -0.20 23.30 6.34
CA HIS A 185 -0.74 23.76 5.06
C HIS A 185 0.06 23.29 3.83
N GLU A 186 1.33 22.86 4.01
CA GLU A 186 2.14 22.28 2.92
C GLU A 186 1.76 20.82 2.65
N ILE A 187 1.22 20.11 3.68
CA ILE A 187 0.83 18.70 3.61
C ILE A 187 -0.65 18.54 3.30
N LEU A 188 -1.52 19.30 4.01
CA LEU A 188 -2.97 19.12 3.94
C LEU A 188 -3.71 20.42 4.19
N ARG A 189 -4.45 20.91 3.18
CA ARG A 189 -5.27 22.14 3.29
C ARG A 189 -6.75 21.83 3.51
N GLU A 190 -7.01 20.95 4.46
CA GLU A 190 -8.36 20.60 4.92
C GLU A 190 -8.59 21.10 6.34
N PHE A 191 -9.86 21.41 6.65
CA PHE A 191 -10.29 21.66 8.04
C PHE A 191 -10.10 20.36 8.89
N ARG A 192 -10.53 20.36 10.14
CA ARG A 192 -10.34 19.27 11.12
C ARG A 192 -8.92 19.25 11.69
N GLU A 193 -8.79 19.95 12.79
CA GLU A 193 -7.52 20.19 13.48
C GLU A 193 -6.85 18.91 13.96
N TYR A 194 -7.59 17.85 14.34
CA TYR A 194 -7.00 16.62 14.85
C TYR A 194 -6.31 15.83 13.73
N GLU A 195 -7.02 15.53 12.64
CA GLU A 195 -6.49 14.75 11.51
C GLU A 195 -5.34 15.50 10.82
N ARG A 196 -5.48 16.82 10.66
CA ARG A 196 -4.43 17.67 10.11
C ARG A 196 -3.19 17.67 11.00
N THR A 197 -3.35 17.79 12.32
CA THR A 197 -2.25 17.70 13.29
C THR A 197 -1.58 16.32 13.22
N SER A 198 -2.36 15.24 13.22
CA SER A 198 -1.81 13.88 13.15
C SER A 198 -1.00 13.66 11.88
N THR A 199 -1.52 14.08 10.72
CA THR A 199 -0.82 13.95 9.43
C THR A 199 0.47 14.77 9.40
N THR A 200 0.45 15.98 9.96
CA THR A 200 1.62 16.86 10.06
C THR A 200 2.69 16.27 10.99
N VAL A 201 2.26 15.74 12.13
CA VAL A 201 3.16 15.06 13.09
C VAL A 201 3.74 13.79 12.47
N LEU A 202 2.94 12.99 11.74
CA LEU A 202 3.43 11.81 11.02
C LEU A 202 4.54 12.19 10.04
N ASN A 203 4.34 13.24 9.24
CA ASN A 203 5.35 13.72 8.29
C ASN A 203 6.65 14.14 9.00
N ALA A 204 6.54 14.94 10.05
CA ALA A 204 7.69 15.37 10.85
C ALA A 204 8.40 14.17 11.50
N TYR A 205 7.64 13.22 12.04
CA TYR A 205 8.16 12.06 12.77
C TYR A 205 8.98 11.11 11.91
N VAL A 206 8.58 10.89 10.66
CA VAL A 206 9.31 10.00 9.74
C VAL A 206 10.34 10.75 8.89
N GLY A 207 10.21 12.07 8.80
CA GLY A 207 10.97 12.93 7.89
C GLY A 207 12.47 12.75 7.93
N PRO A 208 13.17 12.88 9.08
CA PRO A 208 14.62 12.73 9.16
C PRO A 208 15.09 11.38 8.62
N ARG A 209 14.46 10.27 9.04
CA ARG A 209 14.86 8.92 8.61
C ARG A 209 14.68 8.69 7.10
N VAL A 210 13.55 9.14 6.55
CA VAL A 210 13.31 9.00 5.11
C VAL A 210 14.25 9.88 4.31
N ARG A 211 14.49 11.12 4.76
CA ARG A 211 15.43 12.05 4.12
C ARG A 211 16.86 11.47 4.10
N ASP A 212 17.32 10.91 5.20
CA ASP A 212 18.66 10.31 5.31
C ASP A 212 18.79 9.09 4.39
N TYR A 213 17.78 8.23 4.39
CA TYR A 213 17.75 7.08 3.49
C TYR A 213 17.79 7.49 2.01
N LEU A 214 16.90 8.40 1.60
CA LEU A 214 16.84 8.86 0.21
C LEU A 214 18.12 9.61 -0.20
N GLY A 215 18.73 10.37 0.71
CA GLY A 215 20.03 11.02 0.50
C GLY A 215 21.16 10.01 0.29
N THR A 216 21.14 8.90 1.04
CA THR A 216 22.11 7.79 0.86
C THR A 216 21.91 7.11 -0.49
N LEU A 217 20.65 6.85 -0.88
CA LEU A 217 20.32 6.29 -2.19
C LEU A 217 20.78 7.19 -3.34
N GLU A 218 20.51 8.51 -3.28
CA GLU A 218 20.97 9.47 -4.29
C GLU A 218 22.50 9.50 -4.38
N THR A 219 23.18 9.46 -3.23
CA THR A 219 24.64 9.45 -3.17
C THR A 219 25.22 8.19 -3.80
N TYR A 220 24.62 7.02 -3.52
CA TYR A 220 24.99 5.76 -4.15
C TYR A 220 24.83 5.84 -5.67
N LEU A 221 23.65 6.20 -6.17
CA LEU A 221 23.37 6.27 -7.61
C LEU A 221 24.30 7.27 -8.32
N ARG A 222 24.57 8.42 -7.69
CA ARG A 222 25.51 9.41 -8.24
C ARG A 222 26.94 8.85 -8.33
N ARG A 223 27.39 8.10 -7.32
CA ARG A 223 28.71 7.43 -7.33
C ARG A 223 28.81 6.40 -8.44
N GLU A 224 27.73 5.70 -8.76
CA GLU A 224 27.63 4.77 -9.88
C GLU A 224 27.41 5.47 -11.24
N ASN A 225 27.53 6.82 -11.29
CA ASN A 225 27.34 7.65 -12.49
C ASN A 225 25.94 7.51 -13.12
N PHE A 226 24.92 7.30 -12.32
CA PHE A 226 23.52 7.36 -12.76
C PHE A 226 23.14 8.81 -13.12
N GLY A 227 22.69 9.03 -14.36
CA GLY A 227 22.28 10.34 -14.87
C GLY A 227 20.78 10.47 -15.10
N GLY A 228 19.99 9.46 -14.72
CA GLY A 228 18.55 9.41 -14.92
C GLY A 228 17.73 10.07 -13.79
N LYS A 229 16.45 9.77 -13.76
CA LYS A 229 15.50 10.27 -12.73
C LYS A 229 15.18 9.19 -11.71
N VAL A 230 15.03 9.59 -10.45
CA VAL A 230 14.51 8.72 -9.38
C VAL A 230 13.10 9.17 -9.02
N HIS A 231 12.15 8.25 -9.09
CA HIS A 231 10.79 8.46 -8.67
C HIS A 231 10.42 7.53 -7.51
N MET A 232 9.67 8.06 -6.56
CA MET A 232 9.18 7.33 -5.40
C MET A 232 7.69 7.04 -5.55
N MET A 233 7.27 5.82 -5.18
CA MET A 233 5.86 5.47 -5.14
C MET A 233 5.14 6.19 -4.01
N ARG A 234 3.91 6.65 -4.29
CA ARG A 234 2.99 7.23 -3.31
C ARG A 234 1.92 6.23 -2.89
N SER A 235 1.37 6.44 -1.71
CA SER A 235 0.25 5.64 -1.18
C SER A 235 -1.05 5.78 -1.99
N ASN A 236 -1.20 6.83 -2.81
CA ASN A 236 -2.36 7.05 -3.69
C ASN A 236 -2.26 6.36 -5.06
N GLY A 237 -1.22 5.58 -5.31
CA GLY A 237 -0.98 4.87 -6.58
C GLY A 237 -0.19 5.66 -7.63
N GLY A 238 0.23 6.88 -7.31
CA GLY A 238 1.08 7.68 -8.18
C GLY A 238 2.56 7.58 -7.85
N VAL A 239 3.37 8.26 -8.68
CA VAL A 239 4.79 8.50 -8.39
C VAL A 239 5.05 9.99 -8.19
N MET A 240 6.11 10.31 -7.46
CA MET A 240 6.62 11.66 -7.22
C MET A 240 8.15 11.68 -7.33
N SER A 241 8.72 12.87 -7.51
CA SER A 241 10.18 13.03 -7.48
C SER A 241 10.75 12.68 -6.11
N ILE A 242 12.02 12.24 -6.08
CA ILE A 242 12.72 11.94 -4.81
C ILE A 242 12.77 13.17 -3.89
N ARG A 243 12.91 14.38 -4.45
CA ARG A 243 12.87 15.63 -3.71
C ARG A 243 11.52 15.82 -2.99
N LYS A 244 10.40 15.59 -3.69
CA LYS A 244 9.06 15.69 -3.08
C LYS A 244 8.88 14.64 -1.99
N ALA A 245 9.42 13.44 -2.16
CA ALA A 245 9.41 12.39 -1.14
C ALA A 245 10.21 12.76 0.12
N GLN A 246 11.31 13.51 -0.03
CA GLN A 246 12.08 14.05 1.10
C GLN A 246 11.32 15.16 1.84
N GLU A 247 10.46 15.92 1.16
CA GLU A 247 9.61 16.97 1.74
C GLU A 247 8.32 16.39 2.37
N GLU A 248 7.70 15.41 1.70
CA GLU A 248 6.42 14.77 2.09
C GLU A 248 6.53 13.25 2.28
N PRO A 249 7.40 12.75 3.17
CA PRO A 249 7.57 11.31 3.38
C PRO A 249 6.30 10.59 3.83
N VAL A 250 5.35 11.28 4.46
CA VAL A 250 4.05 10.74 4.84
C VAL A 250 3.25 10.19 3.64
N SER A 251 3.51 10.68 2.44
CA SER A 251 2.88 10.19 1.21
C SER A 251 3.37 8.81 0.75
N MET A 252 4.41 8.25 1.39
CA MET A 252 5.04 6.96 1.02
C MET A 252 4.63 5.79 1.91
N MET A 253 3.69 5.95 2.84
CA MET A 253 3.41 4.94 3.89
C MET A 253 3.12 3.54 3.32
N GLU A 254 2.33 3.44 2.25
CA GLU A 254 1.90 2.16 1.63
C GLU A 254 2.42 2.01 0.19
N SER A 255 3.68 2.35 -0.10
CA SER A 255 4.17 2.46 -1.47
C SER A 255 4.30 1.12 -2.21
N GLY A 256 4.88 0.08 -1.60
CA GLY A 256 5.12 -1.21 -2.23
C GLY A 256 3.83 -1.96 -2.60
N PRO A 257 2.92 -2.23 -1.64
CA PRO A 257 1.66 -2.92 -1.91
C PRO A 257 0.79 -2.22 -2.95
N VAL A 258 0.76 -0.90 -2.90
CA VAL A 258 0.02 -0.06 -3.85
C VAL A 258 0.49 -0.29 -5.29
N ALA A 259 1.80 -0.42 -5.51
CA ALA A 259 2.34 -0.69 -6.83
C ALA A 259 1.83 -2.02 -7.42
N GLY A 260 1.75 -3.07 -6.61
CA GLY A 260 1.17 -4.35 -7.01
C GLY A 260 -0.30 -4.22 -7.42
N MET A 261 -1.09 -3.43 -6.69
CA MET A 261 -2.50 -3.18 -7.03
C MET A 261 -2.67 -2.37 -8.31
N ILE A 262 -1.78 -1.40 -8.59
CA ILE A 262 -1.72 -0.70 -9.88
C ILE A 262 -1.42 -1.69 -11.01
N GLY A 263 -0.42 -2.55 -10.85
CA GLY A 263 -0.10 -3.60 -11.82
C GLY A 263 -1.28 -4.54 -12.07
N ALA A 264 -2.00 -4.96 -11.03
CA ALA A 264 -3.21 -5.78 -11.13
C ALA A 264 -4.33 -5.05 -11.90
N GLY A 265 -4.52 -3.76 -11.68
CA GLY A 265 -5.47 -2.94 -12.43
C GLY A 265 -5.13 -2.85 -13.92
N ARG A 266 -3.85 -2.65 -14.26
CA ARG A 266 -3.39 -2.66 -15.66
C ARG A 266 -3.57 -4.02 -16.32
N LEU A 267 -3.29 -5.10 -15.59
CA LEU A 267 -3.54 -6.46 -16.06
C LEU A 267 -5.04 -6.73 -16.28
N ALA A 268 -5.89 -6.30 -15.34
CA ALA A 268 -7.35 -6.41 -15.48
C ALA A 268 -7.85 -5.72 -16.74
N SER A 269 -7.38 -4.48 -17.00
CA SER A 269 -7.71 -3.75 -18.23
C SER A 269 -7.25 -4.50 -19.49
N HIS A 270 -6.02 -5.04 -19.49
CA HIS A 270 -5.48 -5.83 -20.60
C HIS A 270 -6.33 -7.08 -20.87
N LEU A 271 -6.77 -7.77 -19.84
CA LEU A 271 -7.61 -8.97 -19.94
C LEU A 271 -9.11 -8.66 -20.06
N ARG A 272 -9.51 -7.38 -20.09
CA ARG A 272 -10.89 -6.90 -20.13
C ARG A 272 -11.75 -7.40 -18.97
N ILE A 273 -11.16 -7.42 -17.79
CA ILE A 273 -11.83 -7.75 -16.53
C ILE A 273 -12.30 -6.44 -15.91
N ALA A 274 -13.62 -6.24 -15.85
CA ALA A 274 -14.19 -5.00 -15.32
C ALA A 274 -14.00 -4.86 -13.80
N ARG A 275 -14.11 -5.98 -13.06
CA ARG A 275 -13.99 -5.99 -11.60
C ARG A 275 -13.12 -7.15 -11.14
N CYS A 276 -12.09 -6.84 -10.34
CA CYS A 276 -11.23 -7.87 -9.76
C CYS A 276 -10.78 -7.50 -8.35
N ILE A 277 -10.25 -8.49 -7.65
CA ILE A 277 -9.60 -8.33 -6.36
C ILE A 277 -8.12 -8.62 -6.56
N GLY A 278 -7.27 -7.60 -6.38
CA GLY A 278 -5.83 -7.79 -6.29
C GLY A 278 -5.49 -8.45 -4.96
N PHE A 279 -4.73 -9.54 -5.00
CA PHE A 279 -4.30 -10.30 -3.83
C PHE A 279 -2.79 -10.48 -3.85
N ASP A 280 -2.11 -9.88 -2.88
CA ASP A 280 -0.66 -9.95 -2.68
C ASP A 280 -0.33 -10.70 -1.40
N MET A 281 0.44 -11.78 -1.48
CA MET A 281 0.94 -12.47 -0.29
C MET A 281 2.45 -12.64 -0.37
N GLY A 282 3.10 -12.01 0.59
CA GLY A 282 4.53 -12.14 0.83
C GLY A 282 4.87 -13.07 2.00
N GLY A 283 6.05 -12.89 2.57
CA GLY A 283 6.50 -13.65 3.73
C GLY A 283 5.82 -13.27 5.04
N THR A 284 5.40 -12.01 5.21
CA THR A 284 4.93 -11.49 6.51
C THR A 284 3.43 -11.27 6.55
N THR A 285 2.86 -10.74 5.46
CA THR A 285 1.45 -10.32 5.40
C THR A 285 0.82 -10.69 4.07
N ALA A 286 -0.50 -10.72 4.05
CA ALA A 286 -1.29 -10.74 2.83
C ALA A 286 -2.14 -9.47 2.74
N LYS A 287 -2.35 -9.00 1.52
CA LYS A 287 -3.01 -7.73 1.19
C LYS A 287 -4.03 -7.94 0.09
N ALA A 288 -5.18 -7.30 0.24
CA ALA A 288 -6.23 -7.33 -0.76
C ALA A 288 -6.74 -5.91 -1.07
N SER A 289 -7.12 -5.65 -2.32
CA SER A 289 -7.75 -4.41 -2.76
C SER A 289 -8.77 -4.68 -3.85
N LEU A 290 -9.89 -3.96 -3.82
CA LEU A 290 -10.89 -3.98 -4.89
C LEU A 290 -10.44 -3.09 -6.04
N ILE A 291 -10.52 -3.61 -7.26
CA ILE A 291 -10.14 -2.93 -8.50
C ILE A 291 -11.36 -2.93 -9.43
N THR A 292 -11.77 -1.76 -9.86
CA THR A 292 -12.87 -1.58 -10.81
C THR A 292 -12.39 -0.77 -12.01
N ASP A 293 -12.69 -1.24 -13.22
CA ASP A 293 -12.27 -0.59 -14.47
C ASP A 293 -10.78 -0.26 -14.53
N GLY A 294 -9.96 -1.19 -14.03
CA GLY A 294 -8.51 -1.09 -14.01
C GLY A 294 -7.91 -0.15 -12.95
N MET A 295 -8.75 0.41 -12.09
CA MET A 295 -8.32 1.34 -11.03
C MET A 295 -8.60 0.75 -9.64
N PRO A 296 -7.59 0.65 -8.77
CA PRO A 296 -7.82 0.30 -7.38
C PRO A 296 -8.59 1.41 -6.66
N ALA A 297 -9.44 1.01 -5.72
CA ALA A 297 -10.18 1.94 -4.88
C ALA A 297 -9.22 2.82 -4.06
N VAL A 298 -9.58 4.09 -3.86
CA VAL A 298 -8.82 5.04 -3.04
C VAL A 298 -9.74 5.54 -1.94
N GLU A 299 -9.27 5.50 -0.71
CA GLU A 299 -9.96 6.03 0.47
C GLU A 299 -9.34 7.37 0.89
N GLU A 300 -10.20 8.31 1.29
CA GLU A 300 -9.81 9.57 1.88
C GLU A 300 -9.67 9.41 3.39
N GLY A 301 -8.44 9.41 3.86
CA GLY A 301 -8.11 9.13 5.25
C GLY A 301 -7.79 7.65 5.51
N TYR A 302 -6.72 7.46 6.24
CA TYR A 302 -6.15 6.13 6.53
C TYR A 302 -5.71 6.08 7.99
N VAL A 303 -5.71 4.90 8.59
CA VAL A 303 -5.19 4.69 9.95
C VAL A 303 -3.98 3.74 9.88
N ILE A 304 -2.81 4.28 10.19
CA ILE A 304 -1.57 3.49 10.21
C ILE A 304 -1.57 2.60 11.45
N GLY A 305 -1.66 1.29 11.26
CA GLY A 305 -1.82 0.30 12.32
C GLY A 305 -3.26 -0.17 12.45
N THR A 306 -3.69 -0.59 13.65
CA THR A 306 -5.07 -1.05 13.86
C THR A 306 -6.02 0.14 14.01
N ALA A 307 -7.28 -0.04 13.66
CA ALA A 307 -8.30 1.01 13.85
C ALA A 307 -8.37 1.52 15.31
N ALA A 308 -8.15 0.63 16.29
CA ALA A 308 -8.23 0.96 17.71
C ALA A 308 -6.99 1.66 18.27
N SER A 309 -5.79 1.44 17.68
CA SER A 309 -4.51 1.90 18.23
C SER A 309 -3.62 2.65 17.24
N GLY A 310 -4.06 2.80 16.00
CA GLY A 310 -3.29 3.42 14.93
C GLY A 310 -3.29 4.93 14.93
N GLN A 311 -2.47 5.50 14.06
CA GLN A 311 -2.37 6.95 13.88
C GLN A 311 -3.18 7.37 12.64
N PRO A 312 -4.15 8.29 12.75
CA PRO A 312 -4.90 8.76 11.59
C PRO A 312 -4.02 9.62 10.68
N MET A 313 -4.17 9.40 9.38
CA MET A 313 -3.51 10.12 8.31
C MET A 313 -4.59 10.55 7.30
N GLN A 314 -4.76 11.84 7.08
CA GLN A 314 -5.76 12.41 6.18
C GLN A 314 -5.15 12.70 4.82
N LEU A 315 -4.74 11.64 4.12
CA LEU A 315 -4.26 11.67 2.73
C LEU A 315 -4.95 10.57 1.95
N PRO A 316 -5.13 10.73 0.63
CA PRO A 316 -5.66 9.65 -0.20
C PRO A 316 -4.68 8.47 -0.25
N VAL A 317 -5.19 7.29 0.05
CA VAL A 317 -4.44 6.03 0.04
C VAL A 317 -5.24 4.99 -0.74
N VAL A 318 -4.56 4.18 -1.55
CA VAL A 318 -5.20 3.00 -2.16
C VAL A 318 -5.75 2.13 -1.04
N ASP A 319 -7.02 1.79 -1.14
CA ASP A 319 -7.71 1.00 -0.14
C ASP A 319 -7.20 -0.44 -0.16
N ILE A 320 -6.32 -0.73 0.76
CA ILE A 320 -5.70 -2.05 0.94
C ILE A 320 -6.03 -2.56 2.33
N VAL A 321 -6.65 -3.72 2.40
CA VAL A 321 -6.82 -4.44 3.66
C VAL A 321 -5.66 -5.41 3.83
N GLU A 322 -4.93 -5.26 4.93
CA GLU A 322 -3.80 -6.08 5.29
C GLU A 322 -4.14 -7.01 6.46
N VAL A 323 -3.70 -8.25 6.37
CA VAL A 323 -3.78 -9.24 7.45
C VAL A 323 -2.40 -9.80 7.76
N GLY A 324 -2.13 -10.03 9.05
CA GLY A 324 -0.88 -10.60 9.54
C GLY A 324 -0.78 -12.12 9.28
N ALA A 325 -1.08 -12.52 8.05
CA ALA A 325 -0.96 -13.90 7.56
C ALA A 325 -0.10 -13.90 6.30
N GLY A 326 1.05 -14.56 6.35
CA GLY A 326 2.00 -14.69 5.25
C GLY A 326 2.79 -15.97 5.38
N GLY A 327 3.70 -16.25 4.43
CA GLY A 327 4.49 -17.48 4.43
C GLY A 327 5.32 -17.71 5.70
N GLY A 328 5.76 -16.64 6.38
CA GLY A 328 6.51 -16.68 7.63
C GLY A 328 5.66 -16.58 8.89
N SER A 329 4.33 -16.58 8.81
CA SER A 329 3.45 -16.51 9.98
C SER A 329 3.61 -17.74 10.86
N ILE A 330 3.93 -17.51 12.15
CA ILE A 330 4.23 -18.56 13.12
C ILE A 330 2.93 -19.24 13.56
N ALA A 331 2.91 -20.57 13.50
CA ALA A 331 1.85 -21.40 14.05
C ALA A 331 2.16 -21.75 15.52
N TRP A 332 1.13 -21.70 16.37
CA TRP A 332 1.25 -21.97 17.80
C TRP A 332 -0.05 -22.51 18.39
N VAL A 333 0.07 -23.22 19.49
CA VAL A 333 -1.08 -23.77 20.23
C VAL A 333 -1.25 -22.99 21.51
N ASP A 334 -2.47 -22.53 21.78
CA ASP A 334 -2.78 -21.83 23.02
C ASP A 334 -2.99 -22.78 24.20
N HIS A 335 -3.18 -22.21 25.40
CA HIS A 335 -3.38 -22.97 26.63
C HIS A 335 -4.69 -23.79 26.67
N THR A 336 -5.62 -23.55 25.74
CA THR A 336 -6.88 -24.30 25.61
C THR A 336 -6.80 -25.39 24.55
N GLY A 337 -5.68 -25.52 23.85
CA GLY A 337 -5.49 -26.47 22.75
C GLY A 337 -5.96 -25.93 21.39
N GLY A 338 -6.19 -24.64 21.26
CA GLY A 338 -6.53 -23.99 20.00
C GLY A 338 -5.29 -23.76 19.13
N LEU A 339 -5.34 -24.19 17.86
CA LEU A 339 -4.31 -23.89 16.87
C LEU A 339 -4.50 -22.48 16.31
N HIS A 340 -3.43 -21.69 16.30
CA HIS A 340 -3.39 -20.34 15.78
C HIS A 340 -2.26 -20.15 14.77
N VAL A 341 -2.42 -19.21 13.82
CA VAL A 341 -1.39 -18.82 12.85
C VAL A 341 -1.27 -17.30 12.86
N GLY A 342 -0.05 -16.80 13.09
CA GLY A 342 0.21 -15.37 13.25
C GLY A 342 -0.29 -14.80 14.60
N PRO A 343 -0.39 -13.48 14.76
CA PRO A 343 0.09 -12.43 13.83
C PRO A 343 1.62 -12.29 13.79
N LYS A 344 2.37 -13.01 14.66
CA LYS A 344 3.82 -12.98 14.66
C LYS A 344 4.37 -13.69 13.43
N SER A 345 5.38 -13.07 12.81
CA SER A 345 6.15 -13.66 11.70
C SER A 345 7.57 -13.96 12.12
N ALA A 346 8.13 -15.05 11.59
CA ALA A 346 9.54 -15.39 11.75
C ALA A 346 10.47 -14.46 10.95
N GLY A 347 9.93 -13.62 10.07
CA GLY A 347 10.69 -12.69 9.24
C GLY A 347 11.63 -13.40 8.27
N ALA A 348 12.76 -12.72 7.96
CA ALA A 348 13.82 -13.27 7.13
C ALA A 348 14.94 -13.94 7.96
N ASP A 349 15.07 -13.54 9.22
CA ASP A 349 16.08 -14.00 10.16
C ASP A 349 15.46 -14.15 11.56
N PRO A 350 15.45 -15.38 12.13
CA PRO A 350 15.93 -16.64 11.57
C PRO A 350 15.07 -17.20 10.43
N GLY A 351 13.86 -16.72 10.19
CA GLY A 351 12.94 -17.18 9.15
C GLY A 351 12.28 -18.53 9.46
N PRO A 352 11.64 -19.16 8.45
CA PRO A 352 11.08 -20.50 8.51
C PRO A 352 12.10 -21.54 9.01
N ALA A 353 11.63 -22.59 9.70
CA ALA A 353 12.49 -23.68 10.14
C ALA A 353 13.22 -24.35 8.97
N CYS A 354 12.54 -24.48 7.82
CA CYS A 354 13.12 -25.07 6.61
C CYS A 354 14.26 -24.25 5.98
N TYR A 355 14.50 -23.01 6.40
CA TYR A 355 15.64 -22.22 5.91
C TYR A 355 16.98 -22.65 6.54
N GLY A 356 16.94 -23.47 7.59
CA GLY A 356 18.14 -24.00 8.23
C GLY A 356 18.96 -22.97 9.02
N LYS A 357 18.36 -21.83 9.39
CA LYS A 357 19.02 -20.76 10.15
C LYS A 357 18.79 -20.84 11.66
N GLY A 358 18.35 -21.99 12.17
CA GLY A 358 18.18 -22.26 13.60
C GLY A 358 16.80 -21.92 14.17
N SER A 359 15.81 -21.58 13.36
CA SER A 359 14.42 -21.47 13.81
C SER A 359 13.86 -22.85 14.17
N SER A 360 13.06 -22.90 15.24
CA SER A 360 12.31 -24.09 15.65
C SER A 360 10.80 -23.87 15.65
N ASP A 361 10.35 -22.66 15.32
CA ASP A 361 8.93 -22.33 15.26
C ASP A 361 8.39 -22.62 13.85
N PRO A 362 7.34 -23.45 13.74
CA PRO A 362 6.75 -23.78 12.45
C PRO A 362 5.99 -22.57 11.89
N VAL A 363 6.14 -22.37 10.59
CA VAL A 363 5.44 -21.31 9.86
C VAL A 363 4.63 -21.89 8.69
N VAL A 364 3.84 -21.05 8.01
CA VAL A 364 3.04 -21.46 6.83
C VAL A 364 3.92 -22.10 5.75
N THR A 365 5.08 -21.53 5.44
CA THR A 365 6.04 -22.09 4.47
C THR A 365 6.51 -23.51 4.86
N ASP A 366 6.73 -23.78 6.16
CA ASP A 366 7.09 -25.12 6.63
C ASP A 366 5.93 -26.10 6.42
N ALA A 367 4.69 -25.65 6.68
CA ALA A 367 3.50 -26.46 6.45
C ALA A 367 3.31 -26.77 4.95
N ASP A 368 3.45 -25.80 4.05
CA ASP A 368 3.35 -26.03 2.61
C ASP A 368 4.45 -26.96 2.08
N LEU A 369 5.65 -26.90 2.66
CA LEU A 369 6.72 -27.82 2.34
C LEU A 369 6.38 -29.26 2.79
N VAL A 370 5.84 -29.44 4.00
CA VAL A 370 5.37 -30.74 4.54
C VAL A 370 4.25 -31.31 3.68
N LEU A 371 3.32 -30.46 3.21
CA LEU A 371 2.21 -30.83 2.34
C LEU A 371 2.64 -31.17 0.90
N GLY A 372 3.93 -31.05 0.57
CA GLY A 372 4.46 -31.32 -0.77
C GLY A 372 4.12 -30.25 -1.81
N ARG A 373 3.64 -29.08 -1.41
CA ARG A 373 3.26 -27.98 -2.31
C ARG A 373 4.46 -27.22 -2.86
N ILE A 374 5.55 -27.10 -2.07
CA ILE A 374 6.79 -26.39 -2.42
C ILE A 374 7.89 -27.39 -2.77
N ASN A 375 8.71 -27.06 -3.78
CA ASN A 375 9.88 -27.84 -4.17
C ASN A 375 11.10 -27.44 -3.33
N PRO A 376 11.67 -28.35 -2.50
CA PRO A 376 12.80 -28.02 -1.65
C PRO A 376 14.09 -27.67 -2.42
N GLU A 377 14.25 -28.15 -3.65
CA GLU A 377 15.47 -27.98 -4.44
C GLU A 377 15.42 -26.77 -5.38
N ARG A 378 14.20 -26.19 -5.63
CA ARG A 378 13.99 -25.09 -6.58
C ARG A 378 13.52 -23.79 -5.94
N PHE A 379 13.55 -23.68 -4.63
CA PHE A 379 13.14 -22.46 -3.96
C PHE A 379 14.07 -21.27 -4.34
N LEU A 380 13.48 -20.12 -4.66
CA LEU A 380 14.19 -18.94 -5.22
C LEU A 380 15.07 -19.32 -6.44
N ASN A 381 14.48 -20.02 -7.40
CA ASN A 381 15.18 -20.53 -8.59
C ASN A 381 16.42 -21.38 -8.28
N GLY A 382 16.38 -22.16 -7.18
CA GLY A 382 17.50 -22.97 -6.71
C GLY A 382 18.55 -22.20 -5.90
N GLY A 383 18.33 -20.92 -5.64
CA GLY A 383 19.22 -20.10 -4.81
C GLY A 383 19.20 -20.45 -3.32
N MET A 384 18.18 -21.20 -2.88
CA MET A 384 18.05 -21.70 -1.52
C MET A 384 17.49 -23.12 -1.52
N LYS A 385 18.18 -24.04 -0.86
CA LYS A 385 17.70 -25.39 -0.61
C LYS A 385 16.95 -25.43 0.73
N LEU A 386 15.73 -25.97 0.74
CA LEU A 386 14.91 -26.07 1.95
C LEU A 386 15.14 -27.40 2.68
N ASP A 387 15.23 -27.34 4.00
CA ASP A 387 15.35 -28.49 4.89
C ASP A 387 13.97 -29.06 5.27
N VAL A 388 13.54 -30.08 4.55
CA VAL A 388 12.27 -30.79 4.80
C VAL A 388 12.23 -31.43 6.19
N ALA A 389 13.37 -31.94 6.70
CA ALA A 389 13.42 -32.56 8.00
C ALA A 389 13.22 -31.54 9.13
N ALA A 390 13.83 -30.36 9.01
CA ALA A 390 13.65 -29.26 9.95
C ALA A 390 12.18 -28.77 9.98
N ALA A 391 11.53 -28.60 8.81
CA ALA A 391 10.11 -28.25 8.72
C ALA A 391 9.21 -29.28 9.42
N ARG A 392 9.41 -30.59 9.09
CA ARG A 392 8.64 -31.69 9.70
C ARG A 392 8.82 -31.76 11.21
N ASN A 393 10.04 -31.55 11.70
CA ASN A 393 10.33 -31.56 13.13
C ASN A 393 9.67 -30.37 13.85
N ALA A 394 9.73 -29.19 13.28
CA ALA A 394 9.10 -27.98 13.85
C ALA A 394 7.57 -28.17 13.96
N VAL A 395 6.92 -28.63 12.87
CA VAL A 395 5.48 -28.91 12.85
C VAL A 395 5.13 -30.03 13.86
N HIS A 396 5.94 -31.10 13.93
CA HIS A 396 5.71 -32.19 14.86
C HIS A 396 5.77 -31.73 16.32
N GLU A 397 6.89 -31.18 16.75
CA GLU A 397 7.12 -30.88 18.17
C GLU A 397 6.20 -29.76 18.71
N LYS A 398 5.90 -28.74 17.90
CA LYS A 398 5.16 -27.57 18.33
C LYS A 398 3.66 -27.66 18.11
N ILE A 399 3.18 -28.45 17.13
CA ILE A 399 1.77 -28.49 16.75
C ILE A 399 1.21 -29.92 16.82
N ALA A 400 1.76 -30.87 16.06
CA ALA A 400 1.20 -32.22 15.93
C ALA A 400 1.16 -32.93 17.28
N LYS A 401 2.27 -32.99 17.99
CA LYS A 401 2.41 -33.65 19.27
C LYS A 401 1.53 -33.08 20.38
N PRO A 402 1.45 -31.73 20.59
CA PRO A 402 0.53 -31.14 21.55
C PRO A 402 -0.96 -31.40 21.25
N LEU A 403 -1.33 -31.50 19.96
CA LEU A 403 -2.72 -31.71 19.55
C LEU A 403 -3.09 -33.17 19.30
N GLY A 404 -2.13 -34.10 19.35
CA GLY A 404 -2.36 -35.52 19.08
C GLY A 404 -2.67 -35.82 17.60
N LEU A 405 -2.17 -34.98 16.67
CA LEU A 405 -2.37 -35.07 15.23
C LEU A 405 -1.16 -35.73 14.55
N SER A 406 -1.34 -36.22 13.32
CA SER A 406 -0.24 -36.47 12.40
C SER A 406 0.44 -35.17 11.97
N ILE A 407 1.66 -35.28 11.45
CA ILE A 407 2.40 -34.10 10.96
C ILE A 407 1.64 -33.44 9.79
N GLU A 408 1.08 -34.26 8.93
CA GLU A 408 0.32 -33.86 7.74
C GLU A 408 -0.99 -33.15 8.12
N GLU A 409 -1.75 -33.70 9.10
CA GLU A 409 -2.95 -33.04 9.61
C GLU A 409 -2.63 -31.69 10.27
N ALA A 410 -1.56 -31.63 11.04
CA ALA A 410 -1.10 -30.38 11.66
C ALA A 410 -0.68 -29.33 10.60
N ALA A 411 0.06 -29.74 9.58
CA ALA A 411 0.45 -28.87 8.47
C ALA A 411 -0.76 -28.38 7.67
N LEU A 412 -1.74 -29.26 7.41
CA LEU A 412 -2.98 -28.88 6.76
C LEU A 412 -3.80 -27.90 7.60
N GLY A 413 -3.87 -28.11 8.91
CA GLY A 413 -4.50 -27.16 9.84
C GLY A 413 -3.87 -25.77 9.81
N ILE A 414 -2.52 -25.71 9.79
CA ILE A 414 -1.78 -24.45 9.66
C ILE A 414 -2.16 -23.72 8.37
N ALA A 415 -2.11 -24.40 7.22
CA ALA A 415 -2.42 -23.82 5.93
C ALA A 415 -3.89 -23.35 5.85
N THR A 416 -4.83 -24.17 6.36
CA THR A 416 -6.27 -23.82 6.36
C THR A 416 -6.58 -22.59 7.20
N ILE A 417 -5.96 -22.44 8.38
CA ILE A 417 -6.15 -21.26 9.24
C ILE A 417 -5.56 -20.02 8.57
N ALA A 418 -4.40 -20.16 7.93
CA ALA A 418 -3.81 -19.06 7.17
C ALA A 418 -4.72 -18.62 6.01
N ASP A 419 -5.23 -19.57 5.20
CA ASP A 419 -6.15 -19.29 4.09
C ASP A 419 -7.44 -18.62 4.59
N SER A 420 -7.98 -19.09 5.73
CA SER A 420 -9.17 -18.49 6.33
C SER A 420 -8.93 -17.07 6.83
N ALA A 421 -7.78 -16.78 7.43
CA ALA A 421 -7.42 -15.42 7.84
C ALA A 421 -7.27 -14.50 6.63
N MET A 422 -6.68 -14.99 5.53
CA MET A 422 -6.52 -14.23 4.28
C MET A 422 -7.87 -14.01 3.57
N SER A 423 -8.78 -14.98 3.63
CA SER A 423 -10.13 -14.83 3.05
C SER A 423 -10.92 -13.70 3.72
N LEU A 424 -10.67 -13.39 5.00
CA LEU A 424 -11.28 -12.24 5.70
C LEU A 424 -10.83 -10.90 5.09
N ALA A 425 -9.57 -10.78 4.66
CA ALA A 425 -9.09 -9.57 3.97
C ALA A 425 -9.82 -9.38 2.64
N VAL A 426 -10.00 -10.47 1.88
CA VAL A 426 -10.72 -10.43 0.59
C VAL A 426 -12.20 -10.10 0.80
N ARG A 427 -12.83 -10.62 1.85
CA ARG A 427 -14.21 -10.26 2.23
C ARG A 427 -14.33 -8.80 2.64
N ALA A 428 -13.34 -8.26 3.32
CA ALA A 428 -13.35 -6.88 3.78
C ALA A 428 -13.35 -5.88 2.61
N VAL A 429 -12.65 -6.18 1.51
CA VAL A 429 -12.62 -5.33 0.31
C VAL A 429 -13.77 -5.62 -0.67
N SER A 430 -14.53 -6.69 -0.49
CA SER A 430 -15.65 -7.08 -1.35
C SER A 430 -16.99 -7.07 -0.62
N VAL A 431 -17.32 -8.12 0.10
CA VAL A 431 -18.63 -8.31 0.77
C VAL A 431 -18.98 -7.13 1.68
N ASN A 432 -18.02 -6.67 2.50
CA ASN A 432 -18.24 -5.55 3.42
C ASN A 432 -18.47 -4.21 2.69
N LYS A 433 -18.15 -4.16 1.38
CA LYS A 433 -18.39 -3.00 0.50
C LYS A 433 -19.55 -3.23 -0.49
N GLY A 434 -20.36 -4.27 -0.26
CA GLY A 434 -21.53 -4.58 -1.09
C GLY A 434 -21.18 -5.19 -2.46
N VAL A 435 -19.96 -5.73 -2.63
CA VAL A 435 -19.53 -6.39 -3.88
C VAL A 435 -19.64 -7.90 -3.71
N ASP A 436 -20.38 -8.55 -4.61
CA ASP A 436 -20.48 -10.01 -4.65
C ASP A 436 -19.18 -10.62 -5.21
N PRO A 437 -18.44 -11.45 -4.42
CA PRO A 437 -17.22 -12.09 -4.89
C PRO A 437 -17.42 -13.00 -6.09
N ARG A 438 -18.61 -13.58 -6.27
CA ARG A 438 -18.97 -14.46 -7.41
C ARG A 438 -18.93 -13.74 -8.75
N GLU A 439 -19.03 -12.41 -8.75
CA GLU A 439 -18.94 -11.56 -9.93
C GLU A 439 -17.53 -10.98 -10.16
N THR A 440 -16.54 -11.43 -9.37
CA THR A 440 -15.18 -10.91 -9.43
C THR A 440 -14.18 -11.97 -9.90
N THR A 441 -13.01 -11.49 -10.32
CA THR A 441 -11.84 -12.33 -10.60
C THR A 441 -10.75 -11.98 -9.57
N MET A 442 -10.06 -12.96 -9.02
CA MET A 442 -8.89 -12.69 -8.18
C MET A 442 -7.63 -12.60 -9.06
N ILE A 443 -6.83 -11.55 -8.90
CA ILE A 443 -5.49 -11.45 -9.49
C ILE A 443 -4.48 -11.67 -8.37
N ALA A 444 -3.82 -12.84 -8.38
CA ALA A 444 -2.95 -13.28 -7.29
C ALA A 444 -1.47 -13.11 -7.64
N PHE A 445 -0.73 -12.44 -6.77
CA PHE A 445 0.70 -12.19 -6.92
C PHE A 445 1.41 -12.20 -5.56
N GLY A 446 2.70 -11.82 -5.53
CA GLY A 446 3.58 -12.06 -4.40
C GLY A 446 4.21 -13.45 -4.44
N GLY A 447 5.23 -13.68 -3.64
CA GLY A 447 5.97 -14.95 -3.63
C GLY A 447 5.14 -16.16 -3.22
N ALA A 448 4.16 -15.96 -2.31
CA ALA A 448 3.30 -17.02 -1.78
C ALA A 448 1.85 -16.91 -2.26
N GLY A 449 1.41 -15.74 -2.76
CA GLY A 449 0.02 -15.50 -3.15
C GLY A 449 -0.57 -16.55 -4.10
N PRO A 450 0.08 -16.89 -5.21
CA PRO A 450 -0.44 -17.88 -6.15
C PRO A 450 -0.63 -19.29 -5.58
N LEU A 451 0.12 -19.63 -4.53
CA LEU A 451 0.02 -20.94 -3.87
C LEU A 451 -1.29 -21.10 -3.07
N HIS A 452 -1.74 -20.02 -2.45
CA HIS A 452 -2.93 -20.00 -1.60
C HIS A 452 -4.19 -19.51 -2.32
N ALA A 453 -4.04 -18.83 -3.46
CA ALA A 453 -5.10 -18.09 -4.14
C ALA A 453 -6.33 -18.94 -4.48
N VAL A 454 -6.14 -20.19 -4.95
CA VAL A 454 -7.24 -21.09 -5.32
C VAL A 454 -8.07 -21.48 -4.09
N ASN A 455 -7.41 -21.83 -2.97
CA ASN A 455 -8.10 -22.15 -1.72
C ASN A 455 -8.91 -20.95 -1.20
N ILE A 456 -8.30 -19.76 -1.20
CA ILE A 456 -8.96 -18.53 -0.75
C ILE A 456 -10.15 -18.21 -1.64
N ALA A 457 -9.98 -18.26 -2.97
CA ALA A 457 -11.03 -18.00 -3.94
C ALA A 457 -12.21 -18.98 -3.76
N ARG A 458 -11.92 -20.27 -3.50
CA ARG A 458 -12.93 -21.29 -3.24
C ARG A 458 -13.75 -21.00 -1.97
N GLN A 459 -13.10 -20.59 -0.86
CA GLN A 459 -13.77 -20.27 0.39
C GLN A 459 -14.79 -19.13 0.28
N ILE A 460 -14.62 -18.25 -0.70
CA ILE A 460 -15.47 -17.06 -0.89
C ILE A 460 -16.20 -17.06 -2.24
N PHE A 461 -16.18 -18.19 -2.96
CA PHE A 461 -16.88 -18.41 -4.21
C PHE A 461 -16.44 -17.49 -5.36
N ILE A 462 -15.19 -17.06 -5.41
CA ILE A 462 -14.62 -16.40 -6.59
C ILE A 462 -14.40 -17.46 -7.68
N PRO A 463 -15.02 -17.32 -8.89
CA PRO A 463 -14.98 -18.37 -9.89
C PRO A 463 -13.67 -18.46 -10.66
N ARG A 464 -12.83 -17.43 -10.60
CA ARG A 464 -11.64 -17.33 -11.45
C ARG A 464 -10.47 -16.69 -10.72
N VAL A 465 -9.28 -17.28 -10.87
CA VAL A 465 -8.01 -16.73 -10.41
C VAL A 465 -7.11 -16.49 -11.61
N VAL A 466 -6.48 -15.32 -11.67
CA VAL A 466 -5.45 -14.97 -12.66
C VAL A 466 -4.11 -14.84 -11.95
N VAL A 467 -3.08 -15.51 -12.46
CA VAL A 467 -1.70 -15.36 -12.00
C VAL A 467 -0.90 -14.68 -13.10
N PRO A 468 -0.39 -13.45 -12.86
CA PRO A 468 0.41 -12.74 -13.86
C PRO A 468 1.70 -13.50 -14.20
N LYS A 469 2.35 -13.19 -15.31
CA LYS A 469 3.73 -13.61 -15.51
C LYS A 469 4.62 -12.83 -14.53
N VAL A 470 5.59 -13.43 -13.90
CA VAL A 470 6.45 -12.89 -12.83
C VAL A 470 5.70 -12.47 -11.54
N PRO A 471 4.81 -13.31 -10.99
CA PRO A 471 4.01 -12.92 -9.82
C PRO A 471 4.87 -12.61 -8.60
N GLY A 472 6.02 -13.27 -8.42
CA GLY A 472 6.90 -13.11 -7.27
C GLY A 472 7.60 -11.74 -7.17
N THR A 473 7.62 -10.95 -8.26
CA THR A 473 8.19 -9.60 -8.32
C THR A 473 7.19 -8.59 -8.93
N PHE A 474 5.90 -8.93 -8.88
CA PHE A 474 4.85 -8.18 -9.57
C PHE A 474 4.65 -6.75 -9.03
N SER A 475 4.87 -6.53 -7.74
CA SER A 475 4.80 -5.17 -7.15
C SER A 475 5.87 -4.26 -7.76
N ALA A 476 7.10 -4.73 -7.93
CA ALA A 476 8.15 -3.97 -8.62
C ALA A 476 7.80 -3.69 -10.10
N LEU A 477 7.15 -4.65 -10.79
CA LEU A 477 6.63 -4.45 -12.14
C LEU A 477 5.53 -3.38 -12.17
N GLY A 478 4.60 -3.42 -11.21
CA GLY A 478 3.52 -2.45 -11.07
C GLY A 478 4.01 -1.01 -10.90
N MET A 479 5.18 -0.80 -10.27
CA MET A 479 5.81 0.53 -10.19
C MET A 479 6.11 1.10 -11.58
N LEU A 480 6.58 0.26 -12.51
CA LEU A 480 6.88 0.69 -13.87
C LEU A 480 5.62 1.14 -14.65
N MET A 481 4.43 0.75 -14.17
CA MET A 481 3.12 1.09 -14.76
C MET A 481 2.43 2.27 -14.07
N ALA A 482 2.98 2.76 -12.95
CA ALA A 482 2.39 3.85 -12.20
C ALA A 482 2.55 5.18 -12.95
N SER A 483 1.50 5.99 -12.96
CA SER A 483 1.49 7.34 -13.54
C SER A 483 1.99 8.35 -12.51
N TRP A 484 2.50 9.49 -12.96
CA TRP A 484 2.65 10.64 -12.08
C TRP A 484 1.25 11.09 -11.60
N ARG A 485 1.08 11.26 -10.28
CA ARG A 485 -0.18 11.66 -9.69
C ARG A 485 0.03 12.57 -8.50
N GLN A 486 -0.73 13.68 -8.47
CA GLN A 486 -0.85 14.58 -7.34
C GLN A 486 -2.32 14.85 -7.04
N ASP A 487 -2.65 14.87 -5.75
CA ASP A 487 -3.97 15.22 -5.26
C ASP A 487 -3.85 16.54 -4.49
N PHE A 488 -4.73 17.48 -4.81
CA PHE A 488 -4.81 18.79 -4.17
C PHE A 488 -6.21 18.97 -3.60
N VAL A 489 -6.30 19.60 -2.45
CA VAL A 489 -7.57 19.83 -1.77
C VAL A 489 -7.63 21.22 -1.16
N ARG A 490 -8.84 21.78 -1.15
CA ARG A 490 -9.18 23.02 -0.46
C ARG A 490 -10.50 22.88 0.26
N THR A 491 -10.51 23.21 1.53
CA THR A 491 -11.77 23.36 2.25
C THR A 491 -12.60 24.49 1.63
N PHE A 492 -13.83 24.15 1.22
CA PHE A 492 -14.79 25.06 0.62
C PHE A 492 -16.19 24.66 1.10
N ILE A 493 -16.61 25.22 2.23
CA ILE A 493 -17.87 24.82 2.89
C ILE A 493 -19.01 25.69 2.42
N GLY A 494 -20.11 25.07 1.95
CA GLY A 494 -21.32 25.77 1.57
C GLY A 494 -22.45 24.87 1.12
N ARG A 495 -23.68 25.35 1.19
CA ARG A 495 -24.87 24.60 0.77
C ARG A 495 -25.00 24.61 -0.74
N ILE A 496 -25.30 23.47 -1.32
CA ILE A 496 -25.58 23.35 -2.74
C ILE A 496 -26.79 24.22 -3.11
N GLY A 497 -26.67 24.99 -4.18
CA GLY A 497 -27.70 25.93 -4.66
C GLY A 497 -27.63 27.35 -4.07
N SER A 498 -26.75 27.59 -3.08
CA SER A 498 -26.51 28.96 -2.53
C SER A 498 -25.03 29.35 -2.51
N LEU A 499 -24.20 28.63 -3.28
CA LEU A 499 -22.76 28.86 -3.36
C LEU A 499 -22.42 30.09 -4.19
N ASP A 500 -21.37 30.83 -3.79
CA ASP A 500 -20.76 31.86 -4.62
C ASP A 500 -19.98 31.21 -5.78
N ALA A 501 -20.55 31.32 -6.99
CA ALA A 501 -19.95 30.77 -8.21
C ALA A 501 -18.52 31.28 -8.44
N ALA A 502 -18.30 32.58 -8.27
CA ALA A 502 -16.99 33.18 -8.49
C ALA A 502 -15.96 32.72 -7.46
N ALA A 503 -16.39 32.43 -6.22
CA ALA A 503 -15.52 31.84 -5.22
C ALA A 503 -15.14 30.39 -5.56
N ALA A 504 -16.09 29.58 -6.03
CA ALA A 504 -15.81 28.22 -6.47
C ALA A 504 -14.85 28.17 -7.67
N GLU A 505 -15.09 29.01 -8.69
CA GLU A 505 -14.21 29.15 -9.85
C GLU A 505 -12.78 29.54 -9.47
N ARG A 506 -12.62 30.50 -8.56
CA ARG A 506 -11.29 30.91 -8.06
C ARG A 506 -10.58 29.73 -7.41
N VAL A 507 -11.24 28.97 -6.55
CA VAL A 507 -10.61 27.82 -5.87
C VAL A 507 -10.21 26.75 -6.88
N LEU A 508 -11.04 26.44 -7.88
CA LEU A 508 -10.70 25.45 -8.92
C LEU A 508 -9.52 25.94 -9.78
N ALA A 509 -9.46 27.23 -10.10
CA ALA A 509 -8.34 27.83 -10.82
C ALA A 509 -7.03 27.78 -10.00
N GLU A 510 -7.09 28.11 -8.71
CA GLU A 510 -5.95 28.02 -7.80
C GLU A 510 -5.41 26.59 -7.71
N LEU A 511 -6.30 25.58 -7.60
CA LEU A 511 -5.91 24.17 -7.59
C LEU A 511 -5.23 23.77 -8.90
N ALA A 512 -5.76 24.24 -10.04
CA ALA A 512 -5.16 23.97 -11.36
C ALA A 512 -3.77 24.62 -11.50
N ASP A 513 -3.59 25.86 -11.05
CA ASP A 513 -2.32 26.58 -11.12
C ASP A 513 -1.27 25.97 -10.20
N GLU A 514 -1.67 25.50 -9.01
CA GLU A 514 -0.81 24.76 -8.11
C GLU A 514 -0.37 23.43 -8.76
N GLY A 515 -1.30 22.73 -9.41
CA GLY A 515 -1.02 21.52 -10.17
C GLY A 515 0.00 21.75 -11.30
N ARG A 516 -0.18 22.81 -12.10
CA ARG A 516 0.77 23.19 -13.16
C ARG A 516 2.16 23.52 -12.60
N THR A 517 2.17 24.21 -11.46
CA THR A 517 3.44 24.54 -10.78
C THR A 517 4.17 23.28 -10.33
N GLN A 518 3.44 22.31 -9.80
CA GLN A 518 4.04 21.03 -9.37
C GLN A 518 4.54 20.19 -10.56
N LEU A 519 3.78 20.13 -11.67
CA LEU A 519 4.25 19.48 -12.90
C LEU A 519 5.60 20.05 -13.36
N LYS A 520 5.74 21.39 -13.38
CA LYS A 520 7.00 22.06 -13.76
C LYS A 520 8.15 21.70 -12.80
N ARG A 521 7.88 21.69 -11.49
CA ARG A 521 8.90 21.33 -10.47
C ARG A 521 9.41 19.90 -10.62
N ASP A 522 8.51 18.99 -10.99
CA ASP A 522 8.86 17.58 -11.17
C ASP A 522 9.38 17.27 -12.59
N GLY A 523 9.44 18.27 -13.48
CA GLY A 523 9.87 18.11 -14.86
C GLY A 523 8.96 17.21 -15.68
N VAL A 524 7.64 17.23 -15.37
CA VAL A 524 6.57 16.50 -16.05
C VAL A 524 5.88 17.43 -17.05
N SER A 525 5.62 16.92 -18.27
CA SER A 525 4.91 17.69 -19.30
C SER A 525 3.44 17.90 -18.92
N GLU A 526 2.92 19.12 -19.12
CA GLU A 526 1.49 19.40 -19.02
C GLU A 526 0.73 18.79 -20.21
N GLN A 527 1.38 18.58 -21.35
CA GLN A 527 0.75 17.96 -22.51
C GLN A 527 0.36 16.51 -22.21
N GLY A 528 -0.94 16.23 -22.28
CA GLY A 528 -1.51 14.93 -21.91
C GLY A 528 -1.76 14.73 -20.41
N ALA A 529 -1.58 15.78 -19.61
CA ALA A 529 -2.02 15.75 -18.21
C ALA A 529 -3.55 15.84 -18.11
N ASP A 530 -4.12 15.03 -17.22
CA ASP A 530 -5.57 14.94 -16.98
C ASP A 530 -5.91 15.61 -15.63
N PHE A 531 -6.71 16.68 -15.69
CA PHE A 531 -7.17 17.45 -14.55
C PHE A 531 -8.60 17.03 -14.22
N ARG A 532 -8.78 16.29 -13.14
CA ARG A 532 -10.11 15.84 -12.68
C ARG A 532 -10.49 16.52 -11.41
N PHE A 533 -11.58 17.29 -11.46
CA PHE A 533 -12.10 17.98 -10.30
C PHE A 533 -13.18 17.16 -9.60
N PHE A 534 -13.22 17.29 -8.26
CA PHE A 534 -14.22 16.65 -7.41
C PHE A 534 -14.72 17.63 -6.36
N ALA A 535 -15.96 17.44 -5.96
CA ALA A 535 -16.56 18.08 -4.79
C ALA A 535 -16.83 17.02 -3.73
N ASP A 536 -16.33 17.22 -2.51
CA ASP A 536 -16.67 16.35 -1.37
C ASP A 536 -18.02 16.80 -0.83
N LEU A 537 -19.04 15.99 -1.05
CA LEU A 537 -20.42 16.25 -0.66
C LEU A 537 -20.85 15.40 0.50
N ARG A 538 -21.79 15.93 1.30
CA ARG A 538 -22.51 15.19 2.35
C ARG A 538 -23.91 15.73 2.56
N TYR A 539 -24.79 14.97 3.18
CA TYR A 539 -26.00 15.55 3.76
C TYR A 539 -25.63 16.47 4.92
N ILE A 540 -26.36 17.57 5.08
CA ILE A 540 -26.14 18.49 6.21
C ILE A 540 -26.30 17.75 7.52
N GLY A 541 -25.30 17.84 8.39
CA GLY A 541 -25.25 17.13 9.67
C GLY A 541 -24.57 15.76 9.64
N GLN A 542 -24.20 15.24 8.47
CA GLN A 542 -23.34 14.05 8.38
C GLN A 542 -21.86 14.41 8.57
N GLU A 543 -21.10 13.45 9.08
CA GLU A 543 -19.64 13.59 9.26
C GLU A 543 -18.87 13.19 7.99
N HIS A 544 -19.31 12.13 7.32
CA HIS A 544 -18.62 11.57 6.15
C HIS A 544 -19.02 12.26 4.86
N THR A 545 -18.05 12.43 3.98
CA THR A 545 -18.23 13.01 2.64
C THR A 545 -18.01 11.96 1.56
N LEU A 546 -18.60 12.18 0.39
CA LEU A 546 -18.35 11.42 -0.82
C LEU A 546 -17.79 12.35 -1.90
N PRO A 547 -16.67 11.99 -2.54
CA PRO A 547 -16.10 12.75 -3.64
C PRO A 547 -16.95 12.52 -4.92
N ILE A 548 -17.60 13.54 -5.40
CA ILE A 548 -18.40 13.53 -6.64
C ILE A 548 -17.64 14.30 -7.71
N ARG A 549 -17.42 13.64 -8.86
CA ARG A 549 -16.75 14.29 -9.99
C ARG A 549 -17.57 15.44 -10.54
N ILE A 550 -16.91 16.58 -10.75
CA ILE A 550 -17.49 17.77 -11.36
C ILE A 550 -16.73 18.14 -12.64
N ALA A 551 -17.43 18.68 -13.62
CA ALA A 551 -16.81 19.17 -14.85
C ALA A 551 -16.21 20.58 -14.63
N ASP A 552 -16.98 21.46 -13.95
CA ASP A 552 -16.63 22.84 -13.68
C ASP A 552 -17.44 23.38 -12.48
N ALA A 553 -17.24 24.65 -12.13
CA ALA A 553 -17.97 25.32 -11.06
C ALA A 553 -19.47 25.47 -11.35
N GLY A 554 -19.90 25.45 -12.61
CA GLY A 554 -21.30 25.56 -13.00
C GLY A 554 -22.17 24.44 -12.43
N MET A 555 -21.62 23.23 -12.29
CA MET A 555 -22.31 22.11 -11.65
C MET A 555 -22.62 22.34 -10.17
N LEU A 556 -21.89 23.24 -9.50
CA LEU A 556 -22.05 23.54 -8.07
C LEU A 556 -23.08 24.63 -7.80
N THR A 557 -23.32 25.53 -8.76
CA THR A 557 -23.97 26.81 -8.54
C THR A 557 -25.27 27.03 -9.34
N GLY A 558 -25.49 26.26 -10.40
CA GLY A 558 -26.69 26.31 -11.23
C GLY A 558 -27.81 25.38 -10.73
N ASP A 559 -28.54 24.76 -11.66
CA ASP A 559 -29.45 23.66 -11.32
C ASP A 559 -28.59 22.45 -10.88
N ALA A 560 -28.41 22.33 -9.58
CA ALA A 560 -27.62 21.27 -8.99
C ALA A 560 -28.31 19.90 -8.97
N SER A 561 -29.37 19.71 -9.77
CA SER A 561 -30.12 18.44 -9.86
C SER A 561 -29.23 17.28 -10.27
N VAL A 562 -28.39 17.47 -11.29
CA VAL A 562 -27.44 16.45 -11.75
C VAL A 562 -26.43 16.07 -10.66
N LEU A 563 -25.87 17.07 -9.98
CA LEU A 563 -24.91 16.82 -8.89
C LEU A 563 -25.57 16.08 -7.71
N ARG A 564 -26.81 16.45 -7.39
CA ARG A 564 -27.62 15.80 -6.35
C ARG A 564 -27.92 14.34 -6.71
N GLU A 565 -28.32 14.08 -7.95
CA GLU A 565 -28.56 12.73 -8.44
C GLU A 565 -27.30 11.86 -8.37
N LEU A 566 -26.15 12.35 -8.86
CA LEU A 566 -24.87 11.66 -8.77
C LEU A 566 -24.49 11.33 -7.32
N PHE A 567 -24.71 12.27 -6.39
CA PHE A 567 -24.44 12.02 -4.99
C PHE A 567 -25.36 10.95 -4.40
N HIS A 568 -26.66 10.99 -4.68
CA HIS A 568 -27.61 10.00 -4.17
C HIS A 568 -27.30 8.59 -4.69
N VAL A 569 -26.94 8.47 -5.97
CA VAL A 569 -26.53 7.18 -6.57
C VAL A 569 -25.28 6.64 -5.87
N GLU A 570 -24.27 7.47 -5.65
CA GLU A 570 -23.04 7.01 -5.00
C GLU A 570 -23.25 6.74 -3.50
N HIS A 571 -24.13 7.52 -2.83
CA HIS A 571 -24.50 7.30 -1.43
C HIS A 571 -25.27 6.00 -1.23
N ASP A 572 -26.23 5.71 -2.11
CA ASP A 572 -26.99 4.45 -2.09
C ASP A 572 -26.06 3.25 -2.32
N LYS A 573 -25.19 3.35 -3.31
CA LYS A 573 -24.19 2.31 -3.60
C LYS A 573 -23.26 2.03 -2.41
N ARG A 574 -22.85 3.07 -1.67
CA ARG A 574 -21.89 2.92 -0.57
C ARG A 574 -22.54 2.53 0.76
N TYR A 575 -23.75 3.03 1.03
CA TYR A 575 -24.42 2.89 2.34
C TYR A 575 -25.73 2.11 2.26
N GLY A 576 -26.20 1.71 1.06
CA GLY A 576 -27.43 0.97 0.84
C GLY A 576 -28.70 1.81 1.02
N GLN A 577 -28.57 3.14 1.04
CA GLN A 577 -29.70 4.08 1.16
C GLN A 577 -29.32 5.48 0.70
N ALA A 578 -30.32 6.26 0.28
CA ALA A 578 -30.19 7.69 -0.01
C ALA A 578 -31.37 8.46 0.58
N ALA A 579 -31.11 9.66 1.13
CA ALA A 579 -32.12 10.53 1.71
C ALA A 579 -32.43 11.67 0.71
N LEU A 580 -33.36 11.40 -0.23
CA LEU A 580 -33.61 12.27 -1.40
C LEU A 580 -34.10 13.68 -1.02
N ASP A 581 -34.75 13.83 0.12
CA ASP A 581 -35.32 15.11 0.59
C ASP A 581 -34.32 15.95 1.39
N GLU A 582 -33.15 15.37 1.75
CA GLU A 582 -32.17 16.05 2.59
C GLU A 582 -31.33 17.06 1.77
N GLN A 583 -30.90 18.11 2.43
CA GLN A 583 -30.05 19.13 1.83
C GLN A 583 -28.58 18.68 1.81
N LEU A 584 -27.90 19.03 0.71
CA LEU A 584 -26.49 18.76 0.52
C LEU A 584 -25.64 19.97 0.81
N GLU A 585 -24.48 19.73 1.40
CA GLU A 585 -23.40 20.71 1.47
C GLU A 585 -22.10 20.17 0.88
N ILE A 586 -21.33 21.08 0.29
CA ILE A 586 -19.96 20.83 -0.11
C ILE A 586 -19.04 21.13 1.07
N VAL A 587 -17.98 20.35 1.19
CA VAL A 587 -16.99 20.50 2.27
C VAL A 587 -15.62 20.87 1.71
N ASN A 588 -15.22 20.20 0.63
CA ASN A 588 -13.95 20.48 -0.05
C ASN A 588 -14.14 20.48 -1.56
N LEU A 589 -13.23 21.19 -2.25
CA LEU A 589 -12.94 21.02 -3.66
C LEU A 589 -11.60 20.32 -3.83
N ARG A 590 -11.53 19.38 -4.76
CA ARG A 590 -10.33 18.58 -5.02
C ARG A 590 -9.95 18.61 -6.48
N LEU A 591 -8.65 18.52 -6.74
CA LEU A 591 -8.07 18.24 -8.04
C LEU A 591 -7.25 16.96 -7.92
N VAL A 592 -7.58 15.96 -8.70
CA VAL A 592 -6.72 14.81 -8.99
C VAL A 592 -6.05 15.05 -10.33
N LEU A 593 -4.76 15.31 -10.29
CA LEU A 593 -3.95 15.58 -11.47
C LEU A 593 -3.08 14.37 -11.77
N THR A 594 -3.26 13.80 -12.95
CA THR A 594 -2.46 12.67 -13.41
C THR A 594 -1.79 12.99 -14.74
N SER A 595 -0.58 12.50 -14.92
CA SER A 595 0.11 12.54 -16.20
C SER A 595 0.63 11.14 -16.51
N ALA A 596 0.23 10.63 -17.66
CA ALA A 596 0.77 9.37 -18.13
C ALA A 596 2.29 9.54 -18.30
N ARG A 597 3.05 8.60 -17.77
CA ARG A 597 4.47 8.54 -18.11
C ARG A 597 4.59 8.10 -19.57
N ALA A 598 5.57 8.64 -20.27
CA ALA A 598 5.77 8.36 -21.69
C ALA A 598 6.06 6.88 -22.00
N ASP A 599 6.31 6.08 -20.97
CA ASP A 599 6.74 4.69 -21.10
C ASP A 599 5.60 3.71 -20.89
N THR A 600 5.04 3.27 -22.00
CA THR A 600 4.16 2.10 -22.06
C THR A 600 4.96 0.78 -22.04
N ILE A 601 6.29 0.82 -21.90
CA ILE A 601 7.18 -0.34 -22.05
C ILE A 601 6.78 -1.52 -21.17
N ALA A 602 6.44 -1.27 -19.90
CA ALA A 602 6.00 -2.33 -19.00
C ALA A 602 4.61 -2.90 -19.39
N GLU A 603 3.70 -2.05 -19.89
CA GLU A 603 2.41 -2.48 -20.42
C GLU A 603 2.58 -3.22 -21.75
N GLU A 604 3.43 -2.74 -22.64
CA GLU A 604 3.78 -3.42 -23.89
C GLU A 604 4.38 -4.79 -23.61
N TRP A 605 5.31 -4.90 -22.65
CA TRP A 605 5.85 -6.19 -22.24
C TRP A 605 4.76 -7.10 -21.65
N MET A 606 3.84 -6.58 -20.85
CA MET A 606 2.74 -7.37 -20.30
C MET A 606 1.84 -7.93 -21.41
N ALA A 607 1.64 -7.17 -22.48
CA ALA A 607 0.90 -7.56 -23.67
C ALA A 607 1.72 -8.41 -24.67
N GLN A 608 3.03 -8.51 -24.51
CA GLN A 608 3.91 -9.26 -25.40
C GLN A 608 3.57 -10.75 -25.37
N LYS A 609 3.58 -11.38 -26.56
CA LYS A 609 3.36 -12.82 -26.70
C LYS A 609 4.40 -13.60 -25.89
N TRP A 610 3.92 -14.63 -25.24
CA TRP A 610 4.76 -15.56 -24.50
C TRP A 610 5.39 -16.58 -25.45
N TRP A 611 6.66 -16.89 -25.18
CA TRP A 611 7.38 -17.98 -25.83
C TRP A 611 8.08 -18.82 -24.78
N PRO A 612 8.02 -20.16 -24.87
CA PRO A 612 8.78 -21.02 -23.97
C PRO A 612 10.28 -20.72 -24.05
N THR A 613 10.91 -20.60 -22.90
CA THR A 613 12.37 -20.35 -22.79
C THR A 613 13.15 -21.59 -22.43
N GLU A 614 12.47 -22.66 -21.98
CA GLU A 614 13.05 -23.90 -21.55
C GLU A 614 12.29 -25.10 -22.11
N PRO A 615 12.92 -26.29 -22.24
CA PRO A 615 12.23 -27.50 -22.63
C PRO A 615 11.28 -28.00 -21.53
N ALA A 616 10.16 -28.59 -21.93
CA ALA A 616 9.24 -29.24 -21.02
C ALA A 616 9.88 -30.52 -20.45
N ALA A 617 9.72 -30.71 -19.14
CA ALA A 617 10.07 -31.97 -18.46
C ALA A 617 8.84 -32.50 -17.73
N GLU A 618 8.61 -33.79 -17.81
CA GLU A 618 7.56 -34.47 -17.05
C GLU A 618 8.07 -34.78 -15.65
N ALA A 619 7.31 -34.35 -14.64
CA ALA A 619 7.56 -34.63 -13.25
C ALA A 619 6.23 -34.80 -12.50
N SER A 620 6.24 -35.57 -11.42
CA SER A 620 5.11 -35.65 -10.51
C SER A 620 5.58 -35.60 -9.06
N ARG A 621 4.68 -35.22 -8.18
CA ARG A 621 4.90 -35.12 -6.75
C ARG A 621 3.60 -35.37 -5.98
N LYS A 622 3.71 -36.04 -4.83
CA LYS A 622 2.58 -36.22 -3.92
C LYS A 622 2.28 -34.89 -3.21
N VAL A 623 1.05 -34.43 -3.32
CA VAL A 623 0.58 -33.18 -2.71
C VAL A 623 -0.66 -33.46 -1.86
N ILE A 624 -0.76 -32.83 -0.71
CA ILE A 624 -1.94 -32.89 0.16
C ILE A 624 -2.80 -31.66 -0.07
N PHE A 625 -4.03 -31.88 -0.55
CA PHE A 625 -5.07 -30.87 -0.72
C PHE A 625 -6.02 -30.88 0.48
N ALA A 626 -6.71 -29.75 0.72
CA ALA A 626 -7.63 -29.62 1.85
C ALA A 626 -8.79 -30.63 1.79
N ASP A 627 -9.26 -30.94 0.60
CA ASP A 627 -10.43 -31.80 0.36
C ASP A 627 -10.05 -33.27 0.07
N ALA A 628 -8.76 -33.63 0.21
CA ALA A 628 -8.28 -34.98 -0.10
C ALA A 628 -7.97 -35.77 1.18
N ALA A 629 -8.51 -37.00 1.29
CA ALA A 629 -8.28 -37.89 2.42
C ALA A 629 -6.83 -38.47 2.47
N ALA A 630 -6.05 -38.35 1.39
CA ALA A 630 -4.70 -38.85 1.24
C ALA A 630 -3.88 -38.02 0.26
N PRO A 631 -2.53 -38.10 0.29
CA PRO A 631 -1.67 -37.46 -0.71
C PRO A 631 -2.04 -37.86 -2.14
N VAL A 632 -2.21 -36.89 -3.01
CA VAL A 632 -2.61 -37.07 -4.41
C VAL A 632 -1.40 -36.89 -5.31
N GLU A 633 -1.18 -37.85 -6.23
CA GLU A 633 -0.14 -37.74 -7.24
C GLU A 633 -0.48 -36.59 -8.20
N SER A 634 0.32 -35.56 -8.20
CA SER A 634 0.08 -34.30 -8.92
C SER A 634 1.16 -34.04 -9.96
N ARG A 635 0.76 -33.65 -11.17
CA ARG A 635 1.69 -33.26 -12.23
C ARG A 635 2.46 -32.02 -11.80
N VAL A 636 3.77 -31.99 -12.04
CA VAL A 636 4.61 -30.82 -11.82
C VAL A 636 5.00 -30.24 -13.18
N LEU A 637 4.65 -28.98 -13.39
CA LEU A 637 4.97 -28.26 -14.62
C LEU A 637 5.90 -27.08 -14.30
N TRP A 638 6.79 -26.78 -15.25
CA TRP A 638 7.66 -25.62 -15.19
C TRP A 638 7.09 -24.53 -16.11
N ARG A 639 6.64 -23.41 -15.56
CA ARG A 639 5.97 -22.35 -16.33
C ARG A 639 6.80 -21.82 -17.51
N PRO A 640 8.14 -21.61 -17.40
CA PRO A 640 8.96 -21.22 -18.55
C PRO A 640 8.95 -22.19 -19.72
N ALA A 641 8.54 -23.44 -19.52
CA ALA A 641 8.40 -24.45 -20.58
C ALA A 641 6.98 -24.53 -21.19
N MET A 642 5.98 -23.90 -20.58
CA MET A 642 4.59 -23.94 -21.04
C MET A 642 4.39 -23.08 -22.29
N LYS A 643 3.44 -23.45 -23.12
CA LYS A 643 3.09 -22.76 -24.38
C LYS A 643 1.77 -22.01 -24.25
N PRO A 644 1.61 -20.89 -24.97
CA PRO A 644 0.30 -20.26 -25.14
C PRO A 644 -0.76 -21.25 -25.58
N GLY A 645 -1.90 -21.24 -24.88
CA GLY A 645 -3.00 -22.16 -25.14
C GLY A 645 -2.89 -23.51 -24.43
N ASP A 646 -1.78 -23.80 -23.72
CA ASP A 646 -1.71 -25.00 -22.88
C ASP A 646 -2.84 -24.98 -21.85
N VAL A 647 -3.52 -26.12 -21.75
CA VAL A 647 -4.59 -26.36 -20.78
C VAL A 647 -4.19 -27.52 -19.88
N VAL A 648 -4.26 -27.28 -18.59
CA VAL A 648 -3.97 -28.31 -17.57
C VAL A 648 -5.18 -28.43 -16.66
N VAL A 649 -5.65 -29.68 -16.47
CA VAL A 649 -6.67 -29.99 -15.46
C VAL A 649 -5.94 -30.54 -14.25
N GLY A 650 -6.26 -30.01 -13.05
CA GLY A 650 -5.69 -30.45 -11.79
C GLY A 650 -6.07 -31.89 -11.43
N PRO A 651 -5.32 -32.55 -10.52
CA PRO A 651 -4.34 -31.93 -9.61
C PRO A 651 -2.99 -31.65 -10.30
N ALA A 652 -2.47 -30.46 -10.11
CA ALA A 652 -1.17 -30.07 -10.64
C ALA A 652 -0.48 -28.98 -9.78
N VAL A 653 0.85 -28.91 -9.91
CA VAL A 653 1.67 -27.83 -9.37
C VAL A 653 2.41 -27.18 -10.53
N ILE A 654 2.27 -25.87 -10.69
CA ILE A 654 3.03 -25.11 -11.68
C ILE A 654 4.10 -24.33 -10.93
N GLU A 655 5.35 -24.69 -11.19
CA GLU A 655 6.53 -24.05 -10.59
C GLU A 655 7.08 -22.98 -11.52
N GLU A 656 7.59 -21.92 -10.94
CA GLU A 656 8.30 -20.84 -11.62
C GLU A 656 9.42 -20.26 -10.71
N PRO A 657 10.33 -19.41 -11.20
CA PRO A 657 11.53 -19.01 -10.45
C PRO A 657 11.27 -18.47 -9.04
N ASN A 658 10.20 -17.69 -8.84
CA ASN A 658 9.95 -16.99 -7.59
C ASN A 658 8.56 -17.24 -6.98
N SER A 659 7.81 -18.22 -7.49
CA SER A 659 6.48 -18.57 -6.99
C SER A 659 6.11 -20.02 -7.35
N THR A 660 5.03 -20.50 -6.75
CA THR A 660 4.42 -21.80 -7.03
C THR A 660 2.92 -21.62 -7.08
N ILE A 661 2.26 -22.26 -8.04
CA ILE A 661 0.81 -22.24 -8.23
C ILE A 661 0.25 -23.62 -8.00
N LEU A 662 -0.75 -23.74 -7.14
CA LEU A 662 -1.44 -24.99 -6.85
C LEU A 662 -2.76 -25.06 -7.62
N ILE A 663 -2.96 -26.11 -8.41
CA ILE A 663 -4.18 -26.38 -9.16
C ILE A 663 -4.88 -27.57 -8.52
N HIS A 664 -6.08 -27.37 -7.97
CA HIS A 664 -6.82 -28.41 -7.29
C HIS A 664 -7.43 -29.43 -8.25
N PRO A 665 -7.77 -30.63 -7.77
CA PRO A 665 -8.51 -31.61 -8.56
C PRO A 665 -9.78 -30.97 -9.19
N GLY A 666 -9.96 -31.18 -10.49
CA GLY A 666 -11.10 -30.64 -11.23
C GLY A 666 -10.94 -29.22 -11.75
N ASP A 667 -10.10 -28.38 -11.15
CA ASP A 667 -9.85 -27.04 -11.63
C ASP A 667 -9.06 -27.06 -12.95
N ARG A 668 -9.30 -26.02 -13.76
CA ARG A 668 -8.70 -25.91 -15.09
C ARG A 668 -7.86 -24.64 -15.19
N VAL A 669 -6.60 -24.77 -15.53
CA VAL A 669 -5.73 -23.65 -15.83
C VAL A 669 -5.45 -23.56 -17.32
N THR A 670 -5.52 -22.35 -17.88
CA THR A 670 -5.19 -22.05 -19.28
C THR A 670 -4.11 -20.98 -19.33
N MET A 671 -3.07 -21.19 -20.10
CA MET A 671 -2.05 -20.19 -20.38
C MET A 671 -2.52 -19.25 -21.49
N THR A 672 -2.62 -17.96 -21.21
CA THR A 672 -2.99 -16.94 -22.18
C THR A 672 -1.92 -16.77 -23.26
N PRO A 673 -2.23 -16.15 -24.42
CA PRO A 673 -1.24 -15.81 -25.44
C PRO A 673 -0.09 -14.94 -24.93
N THR A 674 -0.31 -14.21 -23.85
CA THR A 674 0.64 -13.30 -23.21
C THR A 674 1.33 -13.90 -21.99
N GLY A 675 1.10 -15.19 -21.70
CA GLY A 675 1.79 -15.94 -20.66
C GLY A 675 1.20 -15.82 -19.25
N HIS A 676 0.05 -15.15 -19.07
CA HIS A 676 -0.69 -15.19 -17.81
C HIS A 676 -1.43 -16.51 -17.66
N LEU A 677 -1.57 -16.99 -16.43
CA LEU A 677 -2.36 -18.19 -16.15
C LEU A 677 -3.75 -17.78 -15.68
N VAL A 678 -4.76 -18.34 -16.31
CA VAL A 678 -6.17 -18.18 -15.94
C VAL A 678 -6.67 -19.52 -15.40
N ILE A 679 -7.09 -19.53 -14.14
CA ILE A 679 -7.56 -20.71 -13.44
C ILE A 679 -9.06 -20.55 -13.25
N ASP A 680 -9.83 -21.42 -13.90
CA ASP A 680 -11.28 -21.52 -13.70
C ASP A 680 -11.54 -22.58 -12.62
N LEU A 681 -12.21 -22.19 -11.55
CA LEU A 681 -12.52 -23.07 -10.41
C LEU A 681 -13.80 -23.85 -10.67
N THR A 682 -13.77 -25.13 -10.30
CA THR A 682 -14.95 -25.98 -10.32
C THR A 682 -15.53 -26.02 -8.90
N PHE A 683 -16.80 -25.68 -8.75
CA PHE A 683 -17.56 -25.85 -7.52
C PHE A 683 -18.44 -27.09 -7.67
N GLU A 684 -18.46 -27.92 -6.65
CA GLU A 684 -19.43 -28.99 -6.55
C GLU A 684 -20.80 -28.38 -6.23
N ASP A 685 -21.87 -28.81 -6.92
CA ASP A 685 -23.24 -28.35 -6.76
C ASP A 685 -23.83 -28.69 -5.39
#